data_88f5c1fbe214e1d0e5839eb5dd0791c3
#
_entry.id   88f5c1fbe214e1d0e5839eb5dd0791c3
#
_cell.length_a   1.000
_cell.length_b   1.000
_cell.length_c   1.000
_cell.angle_alpha   90.00
_cell.angle_beta   90.00
_cell.angle_gamma   90.00
#
_symmetry.space_group_name_H-M   'P 1'
#
loop_
_entity.id
_entity.type
_entity.pdbx_description
1 polymer ?
#
loop_
_entity_poly.entity_id
_entity_poly.type
_entity_poly.pdbx_seq_one_letter_code
_entity_poly.pdbx_strand_id
1 'polypeptide(L)'
;MRLFTRNYKTLKRYINNMPNKPCFYILTFLFASLVIITGYFIFLLVKLAGIETFWRYLIITLSILGLIVFFFFYKKVVTGNKKSKMVIFIITLLLIIPVEGFIIFNINKMFSSLARINREMVTYSTSLVTLVNSDLNTINDVSGLKLGIIKDKDSIEGYIISQEIIKANKLKDNNEIIEYDNFILMVSDLYAKEVDAIFLPTNYAFMFASIDEFNNIKHETKVIIKKDKKMPRDIITTDSSDKKLTEPFTLLLLGVDSEHEGLNKNAAFNGDALMLITFNPNTLSATMLSIPRDSYVPIMCFKDQIENKITHAAWYGESCMIKTIENFTGIDIDYYIKMNFKGVVALVDALDGIYVDVPITFCSQNSDRKTGKHSVCLQKGYRKLNGEQALALSRNRNVLGDDITRGLYQQLVVAGMLNKAKDIRNLNQIYSILDTISNNLDTNINTKQILSFYEVGKDIIAKDKSYYNDDLVYIEKLYLDGYNKYIWDEGMRLALSNYVYNRASLKDVVRAMEINLDLEKPNIIKTFSFSINEPYKVTVIGKGPYRTDYVIKTVPNFTQQSKEWALNWGVQNNIKISFTTIDNTHQEYKDTYVNGQIIGQSIPEHFRLDKMNKAKGITLKVIKKEENILDGEIINCNLEENSHLSNCLVPNMQGWTLNQFDNWYHSIKINIIVEKKPIDIDSVTPLYDPSKAGTINSQSKDAGTKLIDIAELIVYYFVKPAEDKDDGLTD
;
A
#
# COMPACT_ATOMS: atom_id res chain seq x y z
N MET A 1 53.15 -27.95 1.19
CA MET A 1 52.98 -29.31 0.60
C MET A 1 53.48 -30.41 1.54
N ARG A 2 54.70 -30.39 2.09
CA ARG A 2 55.25 -31.44 2.99
C ARG A 2 54.48 -31.69 4.31
N LEU A 3 53.86 -30.64 4.90
CA LEU A 3 53.02 -30.77 6.12
C LEU A 3 51.69 -31.47 5.83
N PHE A 4 51.08 -31.21 4.70
CA PHE A 4 49.84 -31.88 4.27
C PHE A 4 50.03 -33.35 3.99
N THR A 5 51.11 -33.72 3.33
CA THR A 5 51.47 -35.15 3.05
C THR A 5 51.85 -35.96 4.29
N ARG A 6 52.44 -35.32 5.29
CA ARG A 6 52.77 -35.98 6.57
C ARG A 6 51.51 -36.21 7.41
N ASN A 7 50.63 -35.26 7.47
CA ASN A 7 49.34 -35.41 8.17
C ASN A 7 48.42 -36.41 7.48
N TYR A 8 48.40 -36.47 6.14
CA TYR A 8 47.65 -37.47 5.38
C TYR A 8 48.12 -38.89 5.65
N LYS A 9 49.43 -39.15 5.65
CA LYS A 9 50.00 -40.46 5.95
C LYS A 9 49.70 -40.93 7.37
N THR A 10 49.75 -40.03 8.34
CA THR A 10 49.43 -40.31 9.76
C THR A 10 47.95 -40.63 9.92
N LEU A 11 47.06 -39.85 9.27
CA LEU A 11 45.61 -40.08 9.22
C LEU A 11 45.25 -41.40 8.58
N LYS A 12 45.89 -41.75 7.44
CA LYS A 12 45.68 -43.00 6.74
C LYS A 12 46.11 -44.24 7.59
N ARG A 13 47.22 -44.14 8.33
CA ARG A 13 47.63 -45.20 9.28
C ARG A 13 46.62 -45.31 10.43
N TYR A 14 46.15 -44.21 10.99
CA TYR A 14 45.17 -44.19 12.06
C TYR A 14 43.86 -44.87 11.63
N ILE A 15 43.33 -44.49 10.44
CA ILE A 15 42.11 -45.07 9.89
C ILE A 15 42.28 -46.58 9.58
N ASN A 16 43.44 -46.98 9.07
CA ASN A 16 43.68 -48.40 8.74
C ASN A 16 43.69 -49.33 9.94
N ASN A 17 44.03 -48.79 11.13
CA ASN A 17 44.10 -49.53 12.41
C ASN A 17 42.82 -49.45 13.24
N MET A 18 41.74 -48.78 12.72
CA MET A 18 40.49 -48.66 13.46
C MET A 18 39.65 -49.95 13.35
N PRO A 19 39.21 -50.55 14.47
CA PRO A 19 38.39 -51.78 14.46
C PRO A 19 36.98 -51.55 13.94
N ASN A 20 36.47 -50.31 13.94
CA ASN A 20 35.09 -49.95 13.52
C ASN A 20 35.05 -49.07 12.27
N LYS A 21 35.83 -49.40 11.24
CA LYS A 21 35.93 -48.65 9.97
C LYS A 21 34.58 -48.28 9.33
N PRO A 22 33.60 -49.19 9.20
CA PRO A 22 32.30 -48.84 8.59
C PRO A 22 31.57 -47.74 9.36
N CYS A 23 31.52 -47.84 10.70
CA CYS A 23 30.90 -46.81 11.51
C CYS A 23 31.61 -45.45 11.42
N PHE A 24 32.94 -45.46 11.32
CA PHE A 24 33.73 -44.25 11.13
C PHE A 24 33.41 -43.56 9.80
N TYR A 25 33.38 -44.32 8.68
CA TYR A 25 33.06 -43.72 7.38
C TYR A 25 31.64 -43.16 7.32
N ILE A 26 30.65 -43.90 7.84
CA ILE A 26 29.26 -43.45 7.92
C ILE A 26 29.17 -42.20 8.78
N LEU A 27 29.77 -42.20 9.96
CA LEU A 27 29.76 -41.07 10.86
C LEU A 27 30.39 -39.82 10.25
N THR A 28 31.55 -39.97 9.59
CA THR A 28 32.27 -38.88 8.93
C THR A 28 31.46 -38.32 7.76
N PHE A 29 30.83 -39.18 6.98
CA PHE A 29 29.93 -38.76 5.88
C PHE A 29 28.73 -37.98 6.40
N LEU A 30 28.04 -38.50 7.42
CA LEU A 30 26.87 -37.79 8.01
C LEU A 30 27.26 -36.46 8.65
N PHE A 31 28.42 -36.42 9.33
CA PHE A 31 28.90 -35.16 9.92
C PHE A 31 29.26 -34.11 8.84
N ALA A 32 29.93 -34.55 7.77
CA ALA A 32 30.20 -33.66 6.64
C ALA A 32 28.90 -33.16 5.96
N SER A 33 27.90 -34.05 5.82
CA SER A 33 26.57 -33.66 5.33
C SER A 33 25.89 -32.63 6.23
N LEU A 34 25.96 -32.81 7.57
CA LEU A 34 25.43 -31.83 8.51
C LEU A 34 26.08 -30.46 8.32
N VAL A 35 27.41 -30.39 8.21
CA VAL A 35 28.14 -29.13 8.00
C VAL A 35 27.69 -28.41 6.72
N ILE A 36 27.53 -29.17 5.62
CA ILE A 36 27.06 -28.60 4.33
C ILE A 36 25.64 -28.12 4.44
N ILE A 37 24.74 -28.90 5.04
CA ILE A 37 23.32 -28.57 5.20
C ILE A 37 23.15 -27.36 6.08
N THR A 38 23.82 -27.32 7.25
CA THR A 38 23.79 -26.15 8.15
C THR A 38 24.40 -24.90 7.49
N GLY A 39 25.49 -25.06 6.71
CA GLY A 39 26.06 -23.97 5.93
C GLY A 39 25.06 -23.39 4.93
N TYR A 40 24.32 -24.24 4.23
CA TYR A 40 23.26 -23.82 3.32
C TYR A 40 22.07 -23.22 4.07
N PHE A 41 21.70 -23.75 5.22
CA PHE A 41 20.67 -23.18 6.10
C PHE A 41 21.02 -21.76 6.55
N ILE A 42 22.26 -21.54 7.01
CA ILE A 42 22.76 -20.20 7.38
C ILE A 42 22.69 -19.24 6.18
N PHE A 43 23.09 -19.69 4.99
CA PHE A 43 22.99 -18.88 3.78
C PHE A 43 21.53 -18.46 3.48
N LEU A 44 20.56 -19.37 3.63
CA LEU A 44 19.15 -19.06 3.48
C LEU A 44 18.65 -18.08 4.54
N LEU A 45 19.07 -18.23 5.80
CA LEU A 45 18.71 -17.30 6.87
C LEU A 45 19.23 -15.88 6.63
N VAL A 46 20.44 -15.75 6.07
CA VAL A 46 20.98 -14.42 5.70
C VAL A 46 20.12 -13.76 4.62
N LYS A 47 19.60 -14.53 3.67
CA LYS A 47 18.68 -14.03 2.62
C LYS A 47 17.26 -13.73 3.13
N LEU A 48 16.86 -14.33 4.25
CA LEU A 48 15.50 -14.25 4.77
C LEU A 48 15.30 -12.93 5.54
N ALA A 49 14.75 -11.92 4.88
CA ALA A 49 14.53 -10.58 5.46
C ALA A 49 13.32 -10.47 6.41
N GLY A 50 12.44 -11.48 6.47
CA GLY A 50 11.19 -11.44 7.25
C GLY A 50 11.27 -11.92 8.70
N ILE A 51 12.45 -12.22 9.21
CA ILE A 51 12.69 -12.52 10.63
C ILE A 51 13.41 -11.33 11.25
N GLU A 52 12.92 -10.86 12.41
CA GLU A 52 13.60 -9.80 13.17
C GLU A 52 15.11 -10.06 13.23
N THR A 53 15.89 -9.04 12.98
CA THR A 53 17.36 -9.11 12.87
C THR A 53 17.99 -9.81 14.08
N PHE A 54 17.46 -9.54 15.29
CA PHE A 54 17.90 -10.19 16.52
C PHE A 54 17.74 -11.72 16.50
N TRP A 55 16.52 -12.22 16.19
CA TRP A 55 16.23 -13.66 16.14
C TRP A 55 17.01 -14.37 15.03
N ARG A 56 17.15 -13.72 13.89
CA ARG A 56 17.94 -14.24 12.76
C ARG A 56 19.39 -14.48 13.14
N TYR A 57 20.05 -13.46 13.72
CA TYR A 57 21.45 -13.62 14.17
C TYR A 57 21.57 -14.55 15.36
N LEU A 58 20.59 -14.61 16.25
CA LEU A 58 20.56 -15.58 17.33
C LEU A 58 20.52 -17.02 16.80
N ILE A 59 19.65 -17.33 15.84
CA ILE A 59 19.54 -18.66 15.22
C ILE A 59 20.85 -19.01 14.49
N ILE A 60 21.42 -18.08 13.72
CA ILE A 60 22.71 -18.28 13.05
C ILE A 60 23.80 -18.59 14.09
N THR A 61 23.90 -17.81 15.15
CA THR A 61 24.88 -18.01 16.21
C THR A 61 24.71 -19.36 16.89
N LEU A 62 23.47 -19.74 17.22
CA LEU A 62 23.15 -21.03 17.83
C LEU A 62 23.49 -22.20 16.87
N SER A 63 23.25 -22.05 15.57
CA SER A 63 23.62 -23.06 14.57
C SER A 63 25.12 -23.23 14.47
N ILE A 64 25.90 -22.15 14.49
CA ILE A 64 27.37 -22.19 14.48
C ILE A 64 27.89 -22.83 15.77
N LEU A 65 27.39 -22.40 16.94
CA LEU A 65 27.75 -22.99 18.23
C LEU A 65 27.40 -24.47 18.28
N GLY A 66 26.23 -24.85 17.78
CA GLY A 66 25.81 -26.24 17.62
C GLY A 66 26.82 -27.06 16.81
N LEU A 67 27.22 -26.56 15.63
CA LEU A 67 28.25 -27.22 14.82
C LEU A 67 29.59 -27.39 15.56
N ILE A 68 30.02 -26.37 16.30
CA ILE A 68 31.25 -26.42 17.10
C ILE A 68 31.15 -27.51 18.18
N VAL A 69 30.03 -27.56 18.91
CA VAL A 69 29.76 -28.59 19.92
C VAL A 69 29.75 -29.97 19.28
N PHE A 70 29.04 -30.15 18.16
CA PHE A 70 29.00 -31.41 17.42
C PHE A 70 30.39 -31.82 16.91
N PHE A 71 31.23 -30.86 16.51
CA PHE A 71 32.63 -31.16 16.11
C PHE A 71 33.45 -31.71 17.25
N PHE A 72 33.35 -31.13 18.48
CA PHE A 72 34.04 -31.65 19.64
C PHE A 72 33.52 -33.04 20.02
N PHE A 73 32.22 -33.29 19.98
CA PHE A 73 31.65 -34.62 20.18
C PHE A 73 32.12 -35.60 19.12
N TYR A 74 32.12 -35.24 17.85
CA TYR A 74 32.66 -36.03 16.76
C TYR A 74 34.08 -36.42 17.02
N LYS A 75 34.96 -35.46 17.35
CA LYS A 75 36.35 -35.71 17.68
C LYS A 75 36.49 -36.69 18.87
N LYS A 76 35.73 -36.51 19.93
CA LYS A 76 35.77 -37.36 21.14
C LYS A 76 35.26 -38.79 20.84
N VAL A 77 34.23 -38.93 20.01
CA VAL A 77 33.68 -40.23 19.64
C VAL A 77 34.64 -40.99 18.71
N VAL A 78 35.24 -40.29 17.77
CA VAL A 78 36.22 -40.89 16.82
C VAL A 78 37.49 -41.31 17.56
N THR A 79 38.06 -40.42 18.41
CA THR A 79 39.27 -40.75 19.15
C THR A 79 39.05 -41.85 20.19
N GLY A 80 37.87 -41.91 20.82
CA GLY A 80 37.50 -42.93 21.79
C GLY A 80 37.22 -44.31 21.21
N ASN A 81 37.01 -44.40 19.90
CA ASN A 81 36.81 -45.63 19.06
C ASN A 81 35.83 -46.69 19.63
N LYS A 82 34.85 -46.26 20.45
CA LYS A 82 33.79 -47.12 21.00
C LYS A 82 32.60 -47.22 20.05
N LYS A 83 32.31 -48.44 19.53
CA LYS A 83 31.24 -48.69 18.57
C LYS A 83 29.89 -48.14 19.05
N SER A 84 29.52 -48.38 20.30
CA SER A 84 28.24 -47.88 20.86
C SER A 84 28.10 -46.38 20.79
N LYS A 85 29.15 -45.59 21.11
CA LYS A 85 29.13 -44.14 21.02
C LYS A 85 29.05 -43.64 19.61
N MET A 86 29.70 -44.31 18.64
CA MET A 86 29.59 -44.00 17.21
C MET A 86 28.16 -44.22 16.71
N VAL A 87 27.55 -45.36 17.09
CA VAL A 87 26.16 -45.68 16.70
C VAL A 87 25.18 -44.69 17.27
N ILE A 88 25.31 -44.33 18.56
CA ILE A 88 24.45 -43.31 19.18
C ILE A 88 24.58 -41.97 18.43
N PHE A 89 25.79 -41.55 18.10
CA PHE A 89 26.00 -40.27 17.39
C PHE A 89 25.49 -40.30 15.96
N ILE A 90 25.61 -41.46 15.26
CA ILE A 90 24.99 -41.68 13.94
C ILE A 90 23.47 -41.53 14.03
N ILE A 91 22.83 -42.16 15.01
CA ILE A 91 21.37 -42.00 15.24
C ILE A 91 20.99 -40.54 15.49
N THR A 92 21.78 -39.84 16.30
CA THR A 92 21.53 -38.39 16.57
C THR A 92 21.61 -37.57 15.28
N LEU A 93 22.62 -37.82 14.43
CA LEU A 93 22.73 -37.12 13.12
C LEU A 93 21.60 -37.48 12.18
N LEU A 94 21.18 -38.75 12.14
CA LEU A 94 20.03 -39.19 11.34
C LEU A 94 18.69 -38.58 11.80
N LEU A 95 18.58 -38.09 13.01
CA LEU A 95 17.42 -37.37 13.48
C LEU A 95 17.50 -35.87 13.15
N ILE A 96 18.67 -35.25 13.29
CA ILE A 96 18.85 -33.79 13.11
C ILE A 96 18.85 -33.39 11.63
N ILE A 97 19.57 -34.12 10.78
CA ILE A 97 19.70 -33.80 9.34
C ILE A 97 18.34 -33.74 8.63
N PRO A 98 17.39 -34.70 8.82
CA PRO A 98 16.06 -34.60 8.20
C PRO A 98 15.25 -33.39 8.73
N VAL A 99 15.37 -33.04 10.02
CA VAL A 99 14.66 -31.85 10.58
C VAL A 99 15.18 -30.59 9.93
N GLU A 100 16.50 -30.42 9.85
CA GLU A 100 17.11 -29.26 9.19
C GLU A 100 16.79 -29.23 7.68
N GLY A 101 16.83 -30.39 7.02
CA GLY A 101 16.43 -30.56 5.62
C GLY A 101 14.95 -30.18 5.38
N PHE A 102 14.05 -30.54 6.31
CA PHE A 102 12.66 -30.15 6.24
C PHE A 102 12.47 -28.63 6.37
N ILE A 103 13.20 -27.98 7.27
CA ILE A 103 13.17 -26.50 7.42
C ILE A 103 13.67 -25.85 6.13
N ILE A 104 14.81 -26.30 5.59
CA ILE A 104 15.38 -25.82 4.32
C ILE A 104 14.39 -25.99 3.15
N PHE A 105 13.73 -27.14 3.08
CA PHE A 105 12.71 -27.39 2.05
C PHE A 105 11.57 -26.38 2.11
N ASN A 106 11.05 -26.08 3.32
CA ASN A 106 9.98 -25.09 3.48
C ASN A 106 10.45 -23.68 3.12
N ILE A 107 11.67 -23.27 3.52
CA ILE A 107 12.24 -21.97 3.15
C ILE A 107 12.41 -21.87 1.62
N ASN A 108 12.93 -22.90 0.96
CA ASN A 108 13.09 -22.90 -0.49
C ASN A 108 11.72 -22.87 -1.21
N LYS A 109 10.73 -23.61 -0.71
CA LYS A 109 9.36 -23.54 -1.24
C LYS A 109 8.82 -22.12 -1.18
N MET A 110 9.03 -21.46 -0.06
CA MET A 110 8.68 -20.06 0.14
C MET A 110 9.34 -19.14 -0.89
N PHE A 111 10.67 -19.20 -1.04
CA PHE A 111 11.37 -18.38 -2.04
C PHE A 111 10.89 -18.67 -3.46
N SER A 112 10.59 -19.93 -3.78
CA SER A 112 10.06 -20.30 -5.11
C SER A 112 8.67 -19.70 -5.37
N SER A 113 7.80 -19.64 -4.36
CA SER A 113 6.48 -19.00 -4.47
C SER A 113 6.60 -17.50 -4.66
N LEU A 114 7.47 -16.84 -3.90
CA LEU A 114 7.75 -15.41 -4.06
C LEU A 114 8.37 -15.08 -5.42
N ALA A 115 9.27 -15.93 -5.94
CA ALA A 115 9.84 -15.77 -7.28
C ALA A 115 8.81 -15.97 -8.41
N ARG A 116 7.74 -16.74 -8.17
CA ARG A 116 6.62 -16.86 -9.13
C ARG A 116 5.75 -15.59 -9.16
N ILE A 117 5.64 -14.88 -8.06
CA ILE A 117 4.88 -13.62 -7.96
C ILE A 117 5.66 -12.48 -8.61
N ASN A 118 6.96 -12.37 -8.34
CA ASN A 118 7.84 -11.37 -8.94
C ASN A 118 8.64 -11.98 -10.08
N ARG A 119 8.06 -11.99 -11.28
CA ARG A 119 8.67 -12.62 -12.45
C ARG A 119 9.66 -11.64 -13.11
N GLU A 120 10.93 -12.02 -13.17
CA GLU A 120 11.95 -11.27 -13.92
C GLU A 120 11.78 -11.38 -15.43
N MET A 121 11.15 -12.46 -15.90
CA MET A 121 10.94 -12.76 -17.31
C MET A 121 9.45 -12.89 -17.63
N VAL A 122 9.01 -12.19 -18.65
CA VAL A 122 7.66 -12.22 -19.21
C VAL A 122 7.70 -12.97 -20.55
N THR A 123 6.68 -13.77 -20.83
CA THR A 123 6.49 -14.39 -22.14
C THR A 123 5.51 -13.55 -22.94
N TYR A 124 5.99 -12.97 -24.03
CA TYR A 124 5.18 -12.27 -25.02
C TYR A 124 4.81 -13.27 -26.12
N SER A 125 3.65 -13.11 -26.71
CA SER A 125 3.16 -14.07 -27.70
C SER A 125 2.35 -13.39 -28.80
N THR A 126 2.79 -13.57 -30.04
CA THR A 126 2.14 -12.99 -31.22
C THR A 126 1.63 -14.10 -32.15
N SER A 127 0.46 -13.91 -32.69
CA SER A 127 -0.18 -14.78 -33.68
C SER A 127 -0.41 -14.03 -34.97
N LEU A 128 -0.17 -14.69 -36.10
CA LEU A 128 -0.67 -14.28 -37.38
C LEU A 128 -2.12 -14.78 -37.53
N VAL A 129 -3.06 -13.89 -37.70
CA VAL A 129 -4.51 -14.14 -37.64
C VAL A 129 -5.15 -13.76 -38.97
N THR A 130 -6.11 -14.54 -39.43
CA THR A 130 -6.93 -14.28 -40.60
C THR A 130 -8.41 -14.57 -40.31
N LEU A 131 -9.33 -14.18 -41.21
CA LEU A 131 -10.73 -14.52 -41.05
C LEU A 131 -10.97 -16.05 -41.21
N VAL A 132 -11.91 -16.59 -40.45
CA VAL A 132 -12.21 -18.04 -40.43
C VAL A 132 -12.58 -18.56 -41.84
N ASN A 133 -13.24 -17.72 -42.65
CA ASN A 133 -13.69 -18.05 -44.02
C ASN A 133 -12.57 -17.89 -45.06
N SER A 134 -11.37 -17.53 -44.70
CA SER A 134 -10.22 -17.43 -45.61
C SER A 134 -9.67 -18.82 -45.92
N ASP A 135 -9.10 -19.00 -47.12
CA ASP A 135 -8.45 -20.24 -47.54
C ASP A 135 -7.08 -20.44 -46.91
N LEU A 136 -6.59 -19.47 -46.16
CA LEU A 136 -5.27 -19.51 -45.47
C LEU A 136 -5.36 -20.40 -44.24
N ASN A 137 -4.72 -21.58 -44.26
CA ASN A 137 -4.72 -22.53 -43.14
C ASN A 137 -3.33 -22.75 -42.52
N THR A 138 -2.29 -22.57 -43.31
CA THR A 138 -0.92 -22.77 -42.91
C THR A 138 -0.03 -21.61 -43.32
N ILE A 139 1.17 -21.53 -42.78
CA ILE A 139 2.12 -20.48 -43.16
C ILE A 139 2.54 -20.53 -44.62
N ASN A 140 2.45 -21.71 -45.26
CA ASN A 140 2.78 -21.91 -46.67
C ASN A 140 1.75 -21.29 -47.62
N ASP A 141 0.53 -21.04 -47.14
CA ASP A 141 -0.54 -20.41 -47.89
C ASP A 141 -0.36 -18.89 -47.93
N VAL A 142 0.56 -18.33 -47.14
CA VAL A 142 0.79 -16.91 -47.00
C VAL A 142 1.79 -16.41 -48.04
N SER A 143 1.28 -16.16 -49.25
CA SER A 143 2.09 -15.64 -50.39
C SER A 143 1.25 -14.80 -51.31
N GLY A 144 1.78 -13.63 -51.71
CA GLY A 144 1.07 -12.67 -52.57
C GLY A 144 -0.02 -11.85 -51.83
N LEU A 145 0.10 -11.72 -50.51
CA LEU A 145 -0.90 -11.18 -49.62
C LEU A 145 -0.49 -9.85 -48.99
N LYS A 146 -1.46 -9.15 -48.43
CA LYS A 146 -1.27 -7.99 -47.60
C LYS A 146 -1.29 -8.38 -46.12
N LEU A 147 -0.20 -8.13 -45.40
CA LEU A 147 -0.03 -8.48 -43.97
C LEU A 147 0.06 -7.24 -43.13
N GLY A 148 -0.84 -7.10 -42.16
CA GLY A 148 -0.86 -5.97 -41.21
C GLY A 148 0.05 -6.20 -39.99
N ILE A 149 0.84 -5.19 -39.66
CA ILE A 149 1.68 -5.15 -38.44
C ILE A 149 1.56 -3.78 -37.75
N ILE A 150 1.87 -3.70 -36.47
CA ILE A 150 1.97 -2.42 -35.77
C ILE A 150 3.25 -1.69 -36.19
N LYS A 151 3.13 -0.39 -36.41
CA LYS A 151 4.22 0.49 -36.85
C LYS A 151 5.23 0.79 -35.76
N ASP A 152 4.78 0.85 -34.51
CA ASP A 152 5.63 1.14 -33.35
C ASP A 152 6.67 0.03 -33.17
N LYS A 153 7.95 0.38 -33.39
CA LYS A 153 9.10 -0.54 -33.32
C LYS A 153 9.40 -1.06 -31.94
N ASP A 154 8.92 -0.37 -30.92
CA ASP A 154 9.11 -0.75 -29.50
C ASP A 154 7.99 -1.73 -29.04
N SER A 155 6.91 -1.85 -29.83
CA SER A 155 5.84 -2.80 -29.54
C SER A 155 6.33 -4.25 -29.68
N ILE A 156 6.45 -4.95 -28.56
CA ILE A 156 7.01 -6.30 -28.51
C ILE A 156 6.13 -7.27 -29.30
N GLU A 157 4.83 -7.31 -28.99
CA GLU A 157 3.87 -8.24 -29.63
C GLU A 157 3.39 -7.74 -30.98
N GLY A 158 3.25 -6.41 -31.15
CA GLY A 158 2.79 -5.82 -32.40
C GLY A 158 3.85 -5.74 -33.50
N TYR A 159 5.12 -5.52 -33.15
CA TYR A 159 6.21 -5.32 -34.12
C TYR A 159 7.36 -6.32 -33.97
N ILE A 160 8.01 -6.41 -32.81
CA ILE A 160 9.25 -7.16 -32.67
C ILE A 160 9.06 -8.65 -32.97
N ILE A 161 8.08 -9.30 -32.36
CA ILE A 161 7.80 -10.73 -32.59
C ILE A 161 7.22 -10.93 -33.99
N SER A 162 6.39 -10.01 -34.48
CA SER A 162 5.86 -10.02 -35.85
C SER A 162 6.97 -10.03 -36.88
N GLN A 163 7.97 -9.14 -36.73
CA GLN A 163 9.16 -9.12 -37.61
C GLN A 163 9.97 -10.42 -37.54
N GLU A 164 10.05 -11.04 -36.36
CA GLU A 164 10.74 -12.35 -36.24
C GLU A 164 9.98 -13.45 -36.99
N ILE A 165 8.62 -13.46 -36.97
CA ILE A 165 7.82 -14.41 -37.72
C ILE A 165 7.99 -14.14 -39.23
N ILE A 166 7.92 -12.90 -39.66
CA ILE A 166 8.13 -12.45 -41.05
C ILE A 166 9.49 -12.92 -41.56
N LYS A 167 10.56 -12.66 -40.79
CA LYS A 167 11.92 -13.04 -41.18
C LYS A 167 12.12 -14.54 -41.21
N ALA A 168 11.65 -15.29 -40.20
CA ALA A 168 11.84 -16.74 -40.09
C ALA A 168 11.14 -17.48 -41.22
N ASN A 169 10.02 -16.97 -41.74
CA ASN A 169 9.25 -17.57 -42.80
C ASN A 169 9.40 -16.86 -44.16
N LYS A 170 10.34 -15.90 -44.26
CA LYS A 170 10.61 -15.13 -45.49
C LYS A 170 9.36 -14.45 -46.11
N LEU A 171 8.44 -14.05 -45.25
CA LEU A 171 7.12 -13.52 -45.71
C LEU A 171 7.27 -12.19 -46.44
N LYS A 172 8.30 -11.40 -46.19
CA LYS A 172 8.52 -10.11 -46.87
C LYS A 172 8.87 -10.28 -48.37
N ASP A 173 9.35 -11.45 -48.78
CA ASP A 173 9.81 -11.68 -50.16
C ASP A 173 8.62 -11.67 -51.15
N ASN A 174 7.45 -12.15 -50.68
CA ASN A 174 6.29 -12.38 -51.54
C ASN A 174 5.00 -11.68 -51.01
N ASN A 175 5.05 -10.88 -49.98
CA ASN A 175 3.90 -10.23 -49.37
C ASN A 175 4.12 -8.73 -49.17
N GLU A 176 3.07 -7.96 -49.18
CA GLU A 176 3.05 -6.54 -48.83
C GLU A 176 2.85 -6.39 -47.34
N ILE A 177 3.74 -5.65 -46.67
CA ILE A 177 3.62 -5.38 -45.23
C ILE A 177 3.00 -4.00 -45.06
N ILE A 178 1.83 -3.95 -44.43
CA ILE A 178 1.07 -2.73 -44.13
C ILE A 178 1.24 -2.40 -42.66
N GLU A 179 1.72 -1.18 -42.35
CA GLU A 179 1.96 -0.70 -41.01
C GLU A 179 0.75 0.08 -40.47
N TYR A 180 0.31 -0.24 -39.25
CA TYR A 180 -0.81 0.37 -38.55
C TYR A 180 -0.37 1.08 -37.26
N ASP A 181 -1.03 2.20 -36.96
CA ASP A 181 -0.79 2.95 -35.74
C ASP A 181 -1.42 2.29 -34.49
N ASN A 182 -2.47 1.47 -34.67
CA ASN A 182 -3.12 0.74 -33.56
C ASN A 182 -3.74 -0.59 -34.01
N PHE A 183 -4.00 -1.48 -33.03
CA PHE A 183 -4.57 -2.81 -33.28
C PHE A 183 -6.01 -2.79 -33.78
N ILE A 184 -6.83 -1.80 -33.41
CA ILE A 184 -8.25 -1.75 -33.78
C ILE A 184 -8.41 -1.44 -35.25
N LEU A 185 -7.67 -0.45 -35.76
CA LEU A 185 -7.68 -0.13 -37.19
C LEU A 185 -7.21 -1.32 -38.01
N MET A 186 -6.18 -2.04 -37.55
CA MET A 186 -5.68 -3.24 -38.21
C MET A 186 -6.73 -4.36 -38.26
N VAL A 187 -7.49 -4.57 -37.18
CA VAL A 187 -8.62 -5.53 -37.13
C VAL A 187 -9.76 -5.06 -38.04
N SER A 188 -10.10 -3.76 -38.02
CA SER A 188 -11.14 -3.18 -38.88
C SER A 188 -10.85 -3.44 -40.37
N ASP A 189 -9.59 -3.23 -40.77
CA ASP A 189 -9.17 -3.46 -42.17
C ASP A 189 -9.14 -4.97 -42.52
N LEU A 190 -8.88 -5.86 -41.56
CA LEU A 190 -9.04 -7.31 -41.76
C LEU A 190 -10.50 -7.68 -42.05
N TYR A 191 -11.46 -7.10 -41.28
CA TYR A 191 -12.89 -7.34 -41.51
C TYR A 191 -13.40 -6.70 -42.81
N ALA A 192 -12.85 -5.56 -43.19
CA ALA A 192 -13.11 -4.92 -44.49
C ALA A 192 -12.43 -5.63 -45.65
N LYS A 193 -11.57 -6.65 -45.39
CA LYS A 193 -10.76 -7.37 -46.40
C LYS A 193 -9.77 -6.47 -47.14
N GLU A 194 -9.34 -5.39 -46.53
CA GLU A 194 -8.28 -4.51 -47.06
C GLU A 194 -6.88 -5.15 -46.83
N VAL A 195 -6.79 -6.05 -45.85
CA VAL A 195 -5.63 -6.92 -45.57
C VAL A 195 -6.10 -8.36 -45.38
N ASP A 196 -5.22 -9.31 -45.73
CA ASP A 196 -5.56 -10.75 -45.76
C ASP A 196 -5.27 -11.44 -44.40
N ALA A 197 -4.25 -10.98 -43.70
CA ALA A 197 -3.90 -11.46 -42.34
C ALA A 197 -3.19 -10.37 -41.56
N ILE A 198 -3.24 -10.48 -40.22
CA ILE A 198 -2.69 -9.46 -39.31
C ILE A 198 -1.96 -10.11 -38.15
N PHE A 199 -0.97 -9.40 -37.63
CA PHE A 199 -0.23 -9.85 -36.44
C PHE A 199 -0.85 -9.22 -35.17
N LEU A 200 -1.37 -10.08 -34.29
CA LEU A 200 -2.00 -9.69 -33.02
C LEU A 200 -1.33 -10.38 -31.83
N PRO A 201 -1.35 -9.78 -30.64
CA PRO A 201 -1.10 -10.51 -29.39
C PRO A 201 -2.00 -11.74 -29.32
N THR A 202 -1.45 -12.90 -28.91
CA THR A 202 -2.21 -14.18 -28.97
C THR A 202 -3.50 -14.18 -28.13
N ASN A 203 -3.63 -13.28 -27.17
CA ASN A 203 -4.84 -13.09 -26.37
C ASN A 203 -5.82 -12.05 -26.96
N TYR A 204 -5.67 -11.71 -28.24
CA TYR A 204 -6.48 -10.68 -28.93
C TYR A 204 -7.99 -10.86 -28.74
N ALA A 205 -8.48 -12.10 -28.64
CA ALA A 205 -9.90 -12.35 -28.40
C ALA A 205 -10.43 -11.70 -27.12
N PHE A 206 -9.59 -11.59 -26.07
CA PHE A 206 -9.95 -10.88 -24.84
C PHE A 206 -9.80 -9.37 -24.96
N MET A 207 -8.83 -8.91 -25.75
CA MET A 207 -8.61 -7.47 -25.97
C MET A 207 -9.82 -6.84 -26.64
N PHE A 208 -10.40 -7.52 -27.62
CA PHE A 208 -11.53 -7.01 -28.42
C PHE A 208 -12.90 -7.40 -27.87
N ALA A 209 -13.01 -8.24 -26.85
CA ALA A 209 -14.30 -8.71 -26.30
C ALA A 209 -15.22 -7.59 -25.79
N SER A 210 -14.68 -6.41 -25.49
CA SER A 210 -15.46 -5.24 -25.02
C SER A 210 -15.85 -4.26 -26.12
N ILE A 211 -15.48 -4.54 -27.37
CA ILE A 211 -15.83 -3.72 -28.54
C ILE A 211 -16.94 -4.46 -29.28
N ASP A 212 -18.12 -3.85 -29.37
CA ASP A 212 -19.33 -4.51 -29.89
C ASP A 212 -19.12 -5.07 -31.28
N GLU A 213 -18.41 -4.37 -32.17
CA GLU A 213 -18.13 -4.75 -33.55
C GLU A 213 -17.19 -5.97 -33.63
N PHE A 214 -16.39 -6.24 -32.61
CA PHE A 214 -15.35 -7.30 -32.60
C PHE A 214 -15.54 -8.32 -31.47
N ASN A 215 -16.66 -8.28 -30.76
CA ASN A 215 -16.89 -9.14 -29.58
C ASN A 215 -16.87 -10.64 -29.92
N ASN A 216 -17.13 -11.02 -31.16
CA ASN A 216 -17.11 -12.38 -31.67
C ASN A 216 -15.80 -12.76 -32.38
N ILE A 217 -14.78 -11.90 -32.39
CA ILE A 217 -13.50 -12.10 -33.11
C ILE A 217 -12.90 -13.49 -32.91
N LYS A 218 -13.06 -14.10 -31.73
CA LYS A 218 -12.60 -15.46 -31.41
C LYS A 218 -13.17 -16.53 -32.34
N HIS A 219 -14.40 -16.35 -32.77
CA HIS A 219 -15.14 -17.30 -33.64
C HIS A 219 -15.08 -16.94 -35.13
N GLU A 220 -14.75 -15.70 -35.42
CA GLU A 220 -14.73 -15.12 -36.77
C GLU A 220 -13.32 -15.13 -37.38
N THR A 221 -12.30 -15.45 -36.57
CA THR A 221 -10.90 -15.52 -36.98
C THR A 221 -10.26 -16.84 -36.64
N LYS A 222 -9.15 -17.15 -37.31
CA LYS A 222 -8.29 -18.31 -37.02
C LYS A 222 -6.83 -17.91 -37.02
N VAL A 223 -6.03 -18.63 -36.22
CA VAL A 223 -4.57 -18.46 -36.09
C VAL A 223 -3.85 -19.33 -37.09
N ILE A 224 -3.01 -18.73 -37.93
CA ILE A 224 -2.15 -19.43 -38.92
C ILE A 224 -0.85 -19.93 -38.24
N ILE A 225 -0.18 -19.06 -37.52
CA ILE A 225 1.05 -19.37 -36.78
C ILE A 225 1.11 -18.54 -35.51
N LYS A 226 1.74 -19.11 -34.50
CA LYS A 226 1.99 -18.45 -33.21
C LYS A 226 3.45 -18.52 -32.86
N LYS A 227 3.99 -17.49 -32.26
CA LYS A 227 5.34 -17.45 -31.70
C LYS A 227 5.38 -16.85 -30.31
N ASP A 228 6.01 -17.56 -29.40
CA ASP A 228 6.28 -17.12 -28.03
C ASP A 228 7.74 -16.62 -27.92
N LYS A 229 7.96 -15.54 -27.18
CA LYS A 229 9.28 -14.97 -26.87
C LYS A 229 9.36 -14.58 -25.41
N LYS A 230 10.36 -15.12 -24.70
CA LYS A 230 10.68 -14.68 -23.33
C LYS A 230 11.61 -13.50 -23.38
N MET A 231 11.24 -12.44 -22.72
CA MET A 231 12.06 -11.22 -22.57
C MET A 231 12.10 -10.82 -21.09
N PRO A 232 13.17 -10.12 -20.66
CA PRO A 232 13.13 -9.45 -19.37
C PRO A 232 11.88 -8.59 -19.30
N ARG A 233 11.25 -8.55 -18.12
CA ARG A 233 10.18 -7.61 -17.89
C ARG A 233 10.74 -6.22 -18.14
N ASP A 234 9.99 -5.38 -18.85
CA ASP A 234 10.24 -3.94 -18.86
C ASP A 234 10.09 -3.47 -17.41
N ILE A 235 11.22 -3.38 -16.71
CA ILE A 235 11.23 -2.96 -15.32
C ILE A 235 10.84 -1.50 -15.38
N ILE A 236 9.59 -1.23 -15.01
CA ILE A 236 9.19 0.11 -14.67
C ILE A 236 10.05 0.45 -13.45
N THR A 237 11.20 1.03 -13.73
CA THR A 237 12.03 1.67 -12.70
C THR A 237 11.36 2.98 -12.35
N THR A 238 10.25 2.89 -11.63
CA THR A 238 10.01 3.92 -10.65
C THR A 238 11.15 3.76 -9.65
N ASP A 239 11.75 4.84 -9.18
CA ASP A 239 12.80 4.84 -8.12
C ASP A 239 12.34 4.17 -6.80
N SER A 240 11.23 3.45 -6.85
CA SER A 240 10.57 2.74 -5.74
C SER A 240 11.38 1.58 -5.17
N SER A 241 12.45 1.12 -5.85
CA SER A 241 13.31 0.04 -5.33
C SER A 241 13.93 0.37 -3.97
N ASP A 242 14.07 1.66 -3.64
CA ASP A 242 14.67 2.15 -2.40
C ASP A 242 13.65 2.79 -1.44
N LYS A 243 12.37 2.96 -1.83
CA LYS A 243 11.34 3.53 -0.96
C LYS A 243 11.11 2.64 0.26
N LYS A 244 11.20 3.24 1.43
CA LYS A 244 10.95 2.53 2.69
C LYS A 244 9.45 2.39 2.88
N LEU A 245 9.00 1.18 3.20
CA LEU A 245 7.58 0.91 3.51
C LEU A 245 7.05 1.61 4.78
N THR A 246 7.92 2.29 5.51
CA THR A 246 7.57 3.18 6.61
C THR A 246 7.17 4.58 6.16
N GLU A 247 7.31 4.88 4.88
CA GLU A 247 6.90 6.14 4.25
C GLU A 247 5.59 5.96 3.49
N PRO A 248 4.80 7.03 3.28
CA PRO A 248 3.59 6.94 2.46
C PRO A 248 3.90 6.45 1.04
N PHE A 249 3.04 5.59 0.51
CA PHE A 249 3.23 5.01 -0.82
C PHE A 249 1.93 4.85 -1.58
N THR A 250 2.07 4.63 -2.89
CA THR A 250 0.98 4.44 -3.84
C THR A 250 1.00 3.02 -4.40
N LEU A 251 -0.16 2.39 -4.46
CA LEU A 251 -0.37 1.06 -4.99
C LEU A 251 -1.47 1.06 -6.07
N LEU A 252 -1.15 0.56 -7.26
CA LEU A 252 -2.13 0.33 -8.33
C LEU A 252 -2.60 -1.13 -8.33
N LEU A 253 -3.89 -1.35 -8.11
CA LEU A 253 -4.51 -2.66 -8.29
C LEU A 253 -5.08 -2.77 -9.71
N LEU A 254 -4.67 -3.81 -10.43
CA LEU A 254 -5.09 -4.13 -11.79
C LEU A 254 -5.86 -5.46 -11.78
N GLY A 255 -7.16 -5.41 -11.98
CA GLY A 255 -8.00 -6.59 -12.16
C GLY A 255 -8.07 -6.98 -13.63
N VAL A 256 -7.70 -8.23 -13.92
CA VAL A 256 -7.67 -8.78 -15.29
C VAL A 256 -8.77 -9.82 -15.45
N ASP A 257 -9.57 -9.68 -16.48
CA ASP A 257 -10.52 -10.74 -16.86
C ASP A 257 -9.79 -11.86 -17.59
N SER A 258 -9.64 -13.01 -16.94
CA SER A 258 -9.01 -14.20 -17.50
C SER A 258 -9.82 -15.44 -17.13
N GLU A 259 -10.19 -16.24 -18.14
CA GLU A 259 -10.94 -17.50 -17.96
C GLU A 259 -10.04 -18.67 -17.52
N HIS A 260 -8.72 -18.55 -17.63
CA HIS A 260 -7.77 -19.62 -17.37
C HIS A 260 -7.17 -19.51 -15.97
N GLU A 261 -6.76 -20.66 -15.41
CA GLU A 261 -5.87 -20.66 -14.24
C GLU A 261 -4.54 -20.01 -14.61
N GLY A 262 -4.09 -19.12 -13.76
CA GLY A 262 -2.87 -18.34 -13.93
C GLY A 262 -3.12 -17.03 -14.68
N LEU A 263 -2.27 -16.05 -14.40
CA LEU A 263 -2.18 -14.86 -15.24
C LEU A 263 -1.64 -15.31 -16.59
N ASN A 264 -2.31 -14.88 -17.66
CA ASN A 264 -1.81 -15.11 -19.01
C ASN A 264 -0.35 -14.70 -19.09
N LYS A 265 0.44 -15.50 -19.78
CA LYS A 265 1.86 -15.25 -20.01
C LYS A 265 2.09 -14.01 -20.87
N ASN A 266 1.05 -13.45 -21.45
CA ASN A 266 1.09 -12.33 -22.38
C ASN A 266 1.07 -10.99 -21.62
N ALA A 267 1.83 -10.02 -22.09
CA ALA A 267 1.89 -8.69 -21.52
C ALA A 267 0.60 -7.90 -21.74
N ALA A 268 -0.02 -8.03 -22.93
CA ALA A 268 -1.29 -7.37 -23.23
C ALA A 268 -2.44 -7.98 -22.41
N PHE A 269 -3.27 -7.12 -21.80
CA PHE A 269 -4.43 -7.53 -21.00
C PHE A 269 -5.55 -6.49 -21.10
N ASN A 270 -6.75 -6.82 -20.60
CA ASN A 270 -7.80 -5.84 -20.38
C ASN A 270 -7.77 -5.36 -18.93
N GLY A 271 -7.59 -4.06 -18.74
CA GLY A 271 -7.68 -3.41 -17.45
C GLY A 271 -9.14 -3.21 -17.05
N ASP A 272 -9.81 -4.25 -16.58
CA ASP A 272 -11.23 -4.20 -16.25
C ASP A 272 -11.53 -3.62 -14.86
N ALA A 273 -10.57 -3.66 -13.96
CA ALA A 273 -10.64 -3.01 -12.67
C ALA A 273 -9.33 -2.26 -12.43
N LEU A 274 -9.44 -0.95 -12.29
CA LEU A 274 -8.33 -0.04 -12.07
C LEU A 274 -8.59 0.69 -10.74
N MET A 275 -7.77 0.42 -9.73
CA MET A 275 -7.93 1.06 -8.43
C MET A 275 -6.58 1.60 -7.95
N LEU A 276 -6.51 2.92 -7.78
CA LEU A 276 -5.35 3.59 -7.23
C LEU A 276 -5.54 3.78 -5.73
N ILE A 277 -4.59 3.29 -4.94
CA ILE A 277 -4.63 3.32 -3.49
C ILE A 277 -3.41 4.08 -3.00
N THR A 278 -3.60 5.06 -2.11
CA THR A 278 -2.51 5.60 -1.31
C THR A 278 -2.59 5.03 0.10
N PHE A 279 -1.46 4.76 0.70
CA PHE A 279 -1.38 4.30 2.08
C PHE A 279 -0.34 5.10 2.86
N ASN A 280 -0.75 5.61 4.03
CA ASN A 280 0.15 6.29 4.94
C ASN A 280 0.33 5.44 6.21
N PRO A 281 1.49 4.81 6.40
CA PRO A 281 1.77 3.96 7.56
C PRO A 281 1.87 4.77 8.87
N ASN A 282 2.11 6.08 8.79
CA ASN A 282 2.22 6.95 9.96
C ASN A 282 0.86 7.28 10.55
N THR A 283 -0.13 7.53 9.70
CA THR A 283 -1.51 7.86 10.08
C THR A 283 -2.45 6.66 10.07
N LEU A 284 -2.00 5.50 9.55
CA LEU A 284 -2.81 4.31 9.30
C LEU A 284 -4.07 4.64 8.48
N SER A 285 -3.90 5.47 7.47
CA SER A 285 -4.97 5.87 6.56
C SER A 285 -4.67 5.46 5.13
N ALA A 286 -5.71 5.14 4.38
CA ALA A 286 -5.65 4.84 2.96
C ALA A 286 -6.71 5.64 2.22
N THR A 287 -6.42 6.03 1.00
CA THR A 287 -7.43 6.45 0.02
C THR A 287 -7.57 5.39 -1.05
N MET A 288 -8.78 5.18 -1.56
CA MET A 288 -9.06 4.27 -2.67
C MET A 288 -9.83 5.00 -3.75
N LEU A 289 -9.26 5.10 -4.93
CA LEU A 289 -9.90 5.65 -6.14
C LEU A 289 -10.09 4.54 -7.17
N SER A 290 -11.34 4.16 -7.46
CA SER A 290 -11.65 3.34 -8.64
C SER A 290 -11.72 4.23 -9.87
N ILE A 291 -10.86 3.96 -10.86
CA ILE A 291 -10.82 4.67 -12.14
C ILE A 291 -11.74 3.90 -13.10
N PRO A 292 -12.82 4.52 -13.65
CA PRO A 292 -13.65 3.88 -14.65
C PRO A 292 -12.80 3.47 -15.86
N ARG A 293 -12.91 2.20 -16.29
CA ARG A 293 -12.07 1.65 -17.37
C ARG A 293 -12.26 2.35 -18.72
N ASP A 294 -13.43 2.98 -18.91
CA ASP A 294 -13.77 3.72 -20.13
C ASP A 294 -13.40 5.21 -20.04
N SER A 295 -12.63 5.63 -19.00
CA SER A 295 -12.15 7.01 -18.86
C SER A 295 -11.40 7.46 -20.10
N TYR A 296 -11.83 8.60 -20.68
CA TYR A 296 -11.26 9.17 -21.89
C TYR A 296 -10.08 10.06 -21.51
N VAL A 297 -8.87 9.56 -21.76
CA VAL A 297 -7.62 10.17 -21.32
C VAL A 297 -6.52 10.02 -22.37
N PRO A 298 -5.49 10.89 -22.40
CA PRO A 298 -4.30 10.70 -23.22
C PRO A 298 -3.61 9.36 -22.86
N ILE A 299 -3.41 8.50 -23.86
CA ILE A 299 -2.71 7.21 -23.69
C ILE A 299 -1.22 7.42 -23.97
N MET A 300 -0.39 7.27 -22.97
CA MET A 300 1.02 7.69 -23.01
C MET A 300 1.87 6.92 -24.01
N CYS A 301 1.49 5.72 -24.40
CA CYS A 301 2.19 4.92 -25.40
C CYS A 301 1.56 4.98 -26.79
N PHE A 302 0.48 5.75 -26.98
CA PHE A 302 -0.05 6.02 -28.31
C PHE A 302 0.76 7.15 -28.96
N LYS A 303 0.87 7.06 -30.28
CA LYS A 303 1.48 8.14 -31.06
C LYS A 303 0.72 9.45 -30.79
N ASP A 304 1.48 10.53 -30.55
CA ASP A 304 0.95 11.85 -30.22
C ASP A 304 0.05 11.87 -28.95
N GLN A 305 0.13 10.81 -28.11
CA GLN A 305 -0.66 10.66 -26.88
C GLN A 305 -2.16 10.88 -27.09
N ILE A 306 -2.70 10.36 -28.19
CA ILE A 306 -4.11 10.50 -28.52
C ILE A 306 -4.98 9.99 -27.38
N GLU A 307 -6.04 10.76 -27.06
CA GLU A 307 -7.01 10.38 -26.04
C GLU A 307 -7.82 9.16 -26.45
N ASN A 308 -7.97 8.22 -25.54
CA ASN A 308 -8.77 7.01 -25.74
C ASN A 308 -9.23 6.45 -24.38
N LYS A 309 -9.98 5.33 -24.40
CA LYS A 309 -10.31 4.62 -23.17
C LYS A 309 -9.05 4.21 -22.45
N ILE A 310 -8.94 4.50 -21.15
CA ILE A 310 -7.78 4.17 -20.35
C ILE A 310 -7.44 2.66 -20.36
N THR A 311 -8.47 1.79 -20.49
CA THR A 311 -8.27 0.34 -20.57
C THR A 311 -7.43 -0.09 -21.77
N HIS A 312 -7.40 0.70 -22.87
CA HIS A 312 -6.60 0.38 -24.05
C HIS A 312 -5.09 0.53 -23.82
N ALA A 313 -4.67 1.27 -22.80
CA ALA A 313 -3.26 1.31 -22.39
C ALA A 313 -2.75 -0.08 -21.97
N ALA A 314 -3.61 -0.94 -21.40
CA ALA A 314 -3.26 -2.29 -20.97
C ALA A 314 -2.90 -3.24 -22.14
N TRP A 315 -3.32 -2.93 -23.37
CA TRP A 315 -2.92 -3.70 -24.55
C TRP A 315 -1.43 -3.60 -24.87
N TYR A 316 -0.79 -2.53 -24.35
CA TYR A 316 0.64 -2.29 -24.48
C TYR A 316 1.42 -2.63 -23.19
N GLY A 317 0.77 -3.33 -22.26
CA GLY A 317 1.34 -3.84 -21.04
C GLY A 317 1.21 -2.91 -19.84
N GLU A 318 1.76 -3.36 -18.71
CA GLU A 318 1.66 -2.68 -17.41
C GLU A 318 2.34 -1.31 -17.43
N SER A 319 3.48 -1.18 -18.14
CA SER A 319 4.24 0.07 -18.24
C SER A 319 3.41 1.19 -18.86
N CYS A 320 2.70 0.88 -19.95
CA CYS A 320 1.83 1.85 -20.60
C CYS A 320 0.67 2.26 -19.69
N MET A 321 0.04 1.30 -19.01
CA MET A 321 -1.06 1.57 -18.09
C MET A 321 -0.60 2.45 -16.92
N ILE A 322 0.53 2.16 -16.31
CA ILE A 322 1.07 2.94 -15.20
C ILE A 322 1.37 4.37 -15.63
N LYS A 323 2.16 4.57 -16.70
CA LYS A 323 2.47 5.89 -17.23
C LYS A 323 1.22 6.69 -17.59
N THR A 324 0.20 6.02 -18.11
CA THR A 324 -1.09 6.66 -18.44
C THR A 324 -1.82 7.11 -17.19
N ILE A 325 -1.86 6.31 -16.13
CA ILE A 325 -2.51 6.67 -14.86
C ILE A 325 -1.72 7.77 -14.15
N GLU A 326 -0.39 7.70 -14.12
CA GLU A 326 0.48 8.75 -13.58
C GLU A 326 0.26 10.08 -14.29
N ASN A 327 0.25 10.09 -15.63
CA ASN A 327 -0.04 11.30 -16.39
C ASN A 327 -1.45 11.83 -16.12
N PHE A 328 -2.45 10.94 -16.00
CA PHE A 328 -3.83 11.29 -15.74
C PHE A 328 -4.05 11.90 -14.34
N THR A 329 -3.41 11.34 -13.32
CA THR A 329 -3.62 11.73 -11.93
C THR A 329 -2.56 12.70 -11.40
N GLY A 330 -1.37 12.72 -11.98
CA GLY A 330 -0.19 13.40 -11.44
C GLY A 330 0.40 12.72 -10.20
N ILE A 331 -0.06 11.50 -9.86
CA ILE A 331 0.43 10.72 -8.71
C ILE A 331 1.36 9.63 -9.22
N ASP A 332 2.59 9.61 -8.70
CA ASP A 332 3.55 8.54 -8.99
C ASP A 332 3.11 7.21 -8.38
N ILE A 333 3.28 6.12 -9.12
CA ILE A 333 2.88 4.77 -8.70
C ILE A 333 4.10 3.98 -8.25
N ASP A 334 4.24 3.75 -6.94
CA ASP A 334 5.35 3.00 -6.36
C ASP A 334 5.24 1.51 -6.64
N TYR A 335 4.04 0.95 -6.46
CA TYR A 335 3.80 -0.48 -6.58
C TYR A 335 2.57 -0.77 -7.43
N TYR A 336 2.56 -1.94 -8.07
CA TYR A 336 1.34 -2.48 -8.65
C TYR A 336 1.12 -3.94 -8.26
N ILE A 337 -0.14 -4.34 -8.24
CA ILE A 337 -0.59 -5.73 -8.11
C ILE A 337 -1.57 -5.99 -9.24
N LYS A 338 -1.22 -6.91 -10.13
CA LYS A 338 -2.10 -7.43 -11.19
C LYS A 338 -2.64 -8.79 -10.78
N MET A 339 -3.96 -8.98 -10.81
CA MET A 339 -4.61 -10.22 -10.38
C MET A 339 -5.79 -10.56 -11.30
N ASN A 340 -5.96 -11.85 -11.60
CA ASN A 340 -7.12 -12.34 -12.32
C ASN A 340 -8.26 -12.77 -11.37
N PHE A 341 -9.41 -13.14 -11.91
CA PHE A 341 -10.59 -13.55 -11.14
C PHE A 341 -10.34 -14.75 -10.25
N LYS A 342 -9.60 -15.76 -10.72
CA LYS A 342 -9.22 -16.94 -9.91
C LYS A 342 -8.32 -16.55 -8.75
N GLY A 343 -7.46 -15.53 -8.93
CA GLY A 343 -6.65 -14.97 -7.87
C GLY A 343 -7.47 -14.30 -6.78
N VAL A 344 -8.49 -13.53 -7.16
CA VAL A 344 -9.41 -12.91 -6.18
C VAL A 344 -10.15 -13.97 -5.37
N VAL A 345 -10.69 -15.00 -6.04
CA VAL A 345 -11.36 -16.13 -5.37
C VAL A 345 -10.40 -16.82 -4.40
N ALA A 346 -9.22 -17.19 -4.88
CA ALA A 346 -8.21 -17.89 -4.10
C ALA A 346 -7.72 -17.06 -2.90
N LEU A 347 -7.55 -15.73 -3.07
CA LEU A 347 -7.13 -14.82 -1.99
C LEU A 347 -8.18 -14.74 -0.89
N VAL A 348 -9.45 -14.52 -1.26
CA VAL A 348 -10.53 -14.43 -0.27
C VAL A 348 -10.73 -15.74 0.48
N ASP A 349 -10.65 -16.89 -0.22
CA ASP A 349 -10.74 -18.20 0.42
C ASP A 349 -9.55 -18.51 1.31
N ALA A 350 -8.33 -18.12 0.90
CA ALA A 350 -7.13 -18.25 1.73
C ALA A 350 -7.15 -17.38 3.00
N LEU A 351 -7.90 -16.26 2.97
CA LEU A 351 -8.21 -15.43 4.14
C LEU A 351 -9.34 -16.00 5.02
N ASP A 352 -9.88 -17.18 4.70
CA ASP A 352 -11.09 -17.73 5.34
C ASP A 352 -12.31 -16.82 5.17
N GLY A 353 -12.47 -16.20 4.01
CA GLY A 353 -13.57 -15.28 3.69
C GLY A 353 -13.40 -13.88 4.25
N ILE A 354 -14.21 -12.96 3.76
CA ILE A 354 -14.24 -11.54 4.16
C ILE A 354 -15.62 -11.11 4.61
N TYR A 355 -15.70 -10.14 5.52
CA TYR A 355 -16.96 -9.54 5.92
C TYR A 355 -17.23 -8.27 5.14
N VAL A 356 -18.41 -8.19 4.50
CA VAL A 356 -18.83 -7.05 3.69
C VAL A 356 -20.31 -6.76 3.96
N ASP A 357 -20.67 -5.50 4.05
CA ASP A 357 -22.07 -5.07 4.01
C ASP A 357 -22.50 -5.04 2.53
N VAL A 358 -23.21 -6.09 2.12
CA VAL A 358 -23.70 -6.27 0.76
C VAL A 358 -24.87 -5.30 0.52
N PRO A 359 -24.75 -4.35 -0.42
CA PRO A 359 -25.73 -3.27 -0.54
C PRO A 359 -27.09 -3.68 -1.11
N ILE A 360 -27.11 -4.75 -1.92
CA ILE A 360 -28.33 -5.22 -2.61
C ILE A 360 -28.36 -6.74 -2.68
N THR A 361 -29.57 -7.29 -2.85
CA THR A 361 -29.78 -8.71 -3.20
C THR A 361 -29.67 -8.90 -4.72
N PHE A 362 -28.82 -9.83 -5.17
CA PHE A 362 -28.62 -10.13 -6.58
C PHE A 362 -28.07 -11.54 -6.82
N CYS A 363 -28.15 -12.03 -8.05
CA CYS A 363 -27.44 -13.23 -8.51
C CYS A 363 -26.56 -12.88 -9.70
N SER A 364 -25.36 -13.49 -9.76
CA SER A 364 -24.38 -13.32 -10.84
C SER A 364 -23.83 -14.66 -11.27
N GLN A 365 -23.13 -14.68 -12.41
CA GLN A 365 -22.36 -15.84 -12.86
C GLN A 365 -21.17 -16.09 -11.92
N ASN A 366 -20.73 -17.35 -11.80
CA ASN A 366 -19.53 -17.73 -11.05
C ASN A 366 -18.22 -17.32 -11.77
N SER A 367 -17.07 -17.70 -11.19
CA SER A 367 -15.74 -17.42 -11.78
C SER A 367 -15.53 -18.07 -13.15
N ASP A 368 -16.23 -19.16 -13.46
CA ASP A 368 -16.22 -19.84 -14.78
C ASP A 368 -17.28 -19.27 -15.75
N ARG A 369 -17.92 -18.14 -15.42
CA ARG A 369 -19.01 -17.48 -16.19
C ARG A 369 -20.24 -18.35 -16.40
N LYS A 370 -20.47 -19.36 -15.55
CA LYS A 370 -21.68 -20.20 -15.59
C LYS A 370 -22.82 -19.55 -14.81
N THR A 371 -24.02 -19.68 -15.38
CA THR A 371 -25.29 -19.17 -14.82
C THR A 371 -26.23 -20.32 -14.44
N GLY A 372 -27.48 -20.02 -14.09
CA GLY A 372 -28.50 -20.98 -13.71
C GLY A 372 -28.17 -21.63 -12.35
N LYS A 373 -28.06 -22.96 -12.31
CA LYS A 373 -27.73 -23.70 -11.07
C LYS A 373 -26.34 -23.41 -10.52
N HIS A 374 -25.48 -22.78 -11.30
CA HIS A 374 -24.14 -22.37 -10.91
C HIS A 374 -24.04 -20.88 -10.56
N SER A 375 -25.16 -20.16 -10.61
CA SER A 375 -25.19 -18.74 -10.22
C SER A 375 -24.85 -18.55 -8.74
N VAL A 376 -24.10 -17.50 -8.46
CA VAL A 376 -23.76 -17.04 -7.12
C VAL A 376 -24.77 -15.99 -6.69
N CYS A 377 -25.55 -16.27 -5.68
CA CYS A 377 -26.57 -15.35 -5.16
C CYS A 377 -26.15 -14.76 -3.82
N LEU A 378 -26.29 -13.46 -3.68
CA LEU A 378 -26.02 -12.68 -2.47
C LEU A 378 -27.28 -11.96 -2.01
N GLN A 379 -27.50 -11.93 -0.70
CA GLN A 379 -28.57 -11.14 -0.11
C GLN A 379 -27.96 -9.88 0.53
N LYS A 380 -28.70 -8.78 0.54
CA LYS A 380 -28.37 -7.54 1.21
C LYS A 380 -28.03 -7.73 2.69
N GLY A 381 -27.09 -6.93 3.23
CA GLY A 381 -26.71 -6.85 4.63
C GLY A 381 -25.30 -7.35 4.91
N TYR A 382 -24.86 -7.18 6.16
CA TYR A 382 -23.51 -7.54 6.62
C TYR A 382 -23.31 -9.05 6.65
N ARG A 383 -22.37 -9.57 5.85
CA ARG A 383 -22.20 -11.02 5.63
C ARG A 383 -20.74 -11.40 5.48
N LYS A 384 -20.43 -12.65 5.84
CA LYS A 384 -19.18 -13.31 5.46
C LYS A 384 -19.32 -13.81 4.02
N LEU A 385 -18.43 -13.39 3.14
CA LEU A 385 -18.37 -13.80 1.74
C LEU A 385 -17.18 -14.75 1.53
N ASN A 386 -17.38 -15.82 0.78
CA ASN A 386 -16.31 -16.63 0.22
C ASN A 386 -15.78 -15.99 -1.09
N GLY A 387 -14.77 -16.61 -1.71
CA GLY A 387 -14.12 -16.07 -2.91
C GLY A 387 -15.07 -15.86 -4.08
N GLU A 388 -15.94 -16.83 -4.39
CA GLU A 388 -16.93 -16.72 -5.47
C GLU A 388 -17.93 -15.61 -5.20
N GLN A 389 -18.38 -15.45 -3.96
CA GLN A 389 -19.31 -14.41 -3.54
C GLN A 389 -18.66 -13.01 -3.60
N ALA A 390 -17.42 -12.89 -3.19
CA ALA A 390 -16.67 -11.64 -3.28
C ALA A 390 -16.43 -11.23 -4.75
N LEU A 391 -16.07 -12.20 -5.60
CA LEU A 391 -15.92 -11.97 -7.04
C LEU A 391 -17.26 -11.56 -7.69
N ALA A 392 -18.36 -12.26 -7.36
CA ALA A 392 -19.68 -11.92 -7.86
C ALA A 392 -20.09 -10.49 -7.48
N LEU A 393 -19.79 -10.03 -6.24
CA LEU A 393 -20.04 -8.66 -5.80
C LEU A 393 -19.18 -7.67 -6.60
N SER A 394 -17.88 -7.92 -6.74
CA SER A 394 -16.94 -7.01 -7.44
C SER A 394 -17.23 -6.85 -8.94
N ARG A 395 -18.00 -7.76 -9.54
CA ARG A 395 -18.39 -7.74 -10.96
C ARG A 395 -19.78 -7.18 -11.19
N ASN A 396 -20.57 -6.98 -10.13
CA ASN A 396 -21.98 -6.61 -10.25
C ASN A 396 -22.16 -5.17 -10.78
N ARG A 397 -23.01 -5.02 -11.81
CA ARG A 397 -23.41 -3.74 -12.41
C ARG A 397 -24.91 -3.49 -12.30
N ASN A 398 -25.65 -4.34 -11.61
CA ASN A 398 -27.11 -4.49 -11.75
C ASN A 398 -27.96 -3.35 -11.16
N VAL A 399 -27.41 -2.40 -10.41
CA VAL A 399 -28.24 -1.34 -9.79
C VAL A 399 -28.42 -0.13 -10.70
N LEU A 400 -27.38 0.24 -11.43
CA LEU A 400 -27.34 1.46 -12.25
C LEU A 400 -26.75 1.22 -13.65
N GLY A 401 -26.32 -0.01 -13.93
CA GLY A 401 -25.77 -0.39 -15.25
C GLY A 401 -24.40 0.22 -15.56
N ASP A 402 -23.75 0.87 -14.61
CA ASP A 402 -22.54 1.65 -14.85
C ASP A 402 -21.28 1.07 -14.18
N ASP A 403 -20.12 1.50 -14.68
CA ASP A 403 -18.81 1.12 -14.17
C ASP A 403 -18.51 1.70 -12.79
N ILE A 404 -19.19 2.75 -12.40
CA ILE A 404 -18.99 3.43 -11.11
C ILE A 404 -19.49 2.56 -9.98
N THR A 405 -20.70 2.02 -10.08
CA THR A 405 -21.25 1.08 -9.09
C THR A 405 -20.35 -0.14 -8.95
N ARG A 406 -19.80 -0.65 -10.06
CA ARG A 406 -18.83 -1.75 -10.03
C ARG A 406 -17.56 -1.34 -9.23
N GLY A 407 -17.04 -0.16 -9.51
CA GLY A 407 -15.88 0.39 -8.78
C GLY A 407 -16.13 0.49 -7.26
N LEU A 408 -17.32 0.93 -6.84
CA LEU A 408 -17.70 0.99 -5.43
C LEU A 408 -17.74 -0.41 -4.79
N TYR A 409 -18.28 -1.41 -5.48
CA TYR A 409 -18.31 -2.78 -4.99
C TYR A 409 -16.92 -3.39 -4.90
N GLN A 410 -16.04 -3.09 -5.85
CA GLN A 410 -14.63 -3.46 -5.79
C GLN A 410 -13.94 -2.86 -4.54
N GLN A 411 -14.19 -1.58 -4.24
CA GLN A 411 -13.67 -0.94 -3.02
C GLN A 411 -14.17 -1.63 -1.74
N LEU A 412 -15.43 -2.09 -1.70
CA LEU A 412 -15.95 -2.86 -0.56
C LEU A 412 -15.22 -4.19 -0.37
N VAL A 413 -14.97 -4.92 -1.46
CA VAL A 413 -14.26 -6.21 -1.41
C VAL A 413 -12.81 -5.98 -0.96
N VAL A 414 -12.11 -4.99 -1.51
CA VAL A 414 -10.73 -4.66 -1.12
C VAL A 414 -10.67 -4.22 0.35
N ALA A 415 -11.60 -3.38 0.80
CA ALA A 415 -11.69 -2.98 2.22
C ALA A 415 -11.94 -4.19 3.14
N GLY A 416 -12.82 -5.13 2.73
CA GLY A 416 -13.05 -6.38 3.44
C GLY A 416 -11.80 -7.25 3.54
N MET A 417 -11.00 -7.35 2.46
CA MET A 417 -9.71 -8.06 2.47
C MET A 417 -8.71 -7.41 3.42
N LEU A 418 -8.57 -6.07 3.39
CA LEU A 418 -7.68 -5.33 4.28
C LEU A 418 -8.09 -5.49 5.74
N ASN A 419 -9.39 -5.41 6.05
CA ASN A 419 -9.89 -5.65 7.40
C ASN A 419 -9.65 -7.09 7.87
N LYS A 420 -9.70 -8.07 6.96
CA LYS A 420 -9.42 -9.47 7.29
C LYS A 420 -7.92 -9.76 7.46
N ALA A 421 -7.07 -9.00 6.77
CA ALA A 421 -5.61 -9.13 6.88
C ALA A 421 -5.11 -8.91 8.32
N LYS A 422 -5.85 -8.17 9.17
CA LYS A 422 -5.54 -8.01 10.61
C LYS A 422 -5.54 -9.33 11.40
N ASP A 423 -6.19 -10.37 10.89
CA ASP A 423 -6.29 -11.68 11.55
C ASP A 423 -5.06 -12.56 11.24
N ILE A 424 -4.19 -12.14 10.31
CA ILE A 424 -2.94 -12.84 9.99
C ILE A 424 -1.94 -12.64 11.14
N ARG A 425 -1.56 -13.75 11.81
CA ARG A 425 -0.75 -13.71 13.03
C ARG A 425 0.68 -14.19 12.86
N ASN A 426 0.99 -14.88 11.78
CA ASN A 426 2.30 -15.46 11.57
C ASN A 426 2.68 -15.52 10.08
N LEU A 427 3.99 -15.59 9.83
CA LEU A 427 4.57 -15.65 8.49
C LEU A 427 4.09 -16.86 7.68
N ASN A 428 3.84 -18.00 8.33
CA ASN A 428 3.39 -19.21 7.62
C ASN A 428 2.02 -19.01 6.96
N GLN A 429 1.13 -18.24 7.61
CA GLN A 429 -0.17 -17.88 7.01
C GLN A 429 0.03 -17.01 5.77
N ILE A 430 0.92 -16.02 5.83
CA ILE A 430 1.25 -15.18 4.66
C ILE A 430 1.80 -16.04 3.53
N TYR A 431 2.75 -16.94 3.84
CA TYR A 431 3.31 -17.81 2.80
C TYR A 431 2.28 -18.74 2.19
N SER A 432 1.37 -19.29 2.99
CA SER A 432 0.28 -20.12 2.48
C SER A 432 -0.63 -19.35 1.54
N ILE A 433 -0.97 -18.10 1.89
CA ILE A 433 -1.76 -17.20 1.05
C ILE A 433 -1.00 -16.91 -0.25
N LEU A 434 0.26 -16.47 -0.17
CA LEU A 434 1.08 -16.13 -1.33
C LEU A 434 1.32 -17.33 -2.24
N ASP A 435 1.55 -18.53 -1.68
CA ASP A 435 1.68 -19.76 -2.49
C ASP A 435 0.40 -20.08 -3.25
N THR A 436 -0.75 -19.94 -2.59
CA THR A 436 -2.08 -20.18 -3.17
C THR A 436 -2.37 -19.24 -4.35
N ILE A 437 -2.01 -17.95 -4.23
CA ILE A 437 -2.32 -16.95 -5.27
C ILE A 437 -1.18 -16.74 -6.28
N SER A 438 0.00 -17.34 -6.06
CA SER A 438 1.24 -17.04 -6.79
C SER A 438 1.16 -17.18 -8.31
N ASN A 439 0.28 -18.05 -8.82
CA ASN A 439 0.07 -18.24 -10.25
C ASN A 439 -0.88 -17.18 -10.85
N ASN A 440 -1.71 -16.57 -10.01
CA ASN A 440 -2.79 -15.65 -10.37
C ASN A 440 -2.48 -14.20 -10.03
N LEU A 441 -1.28 -13.92 -9.53
CA LEU A 441 -0.82 -12.60 -9.11
C LEU A 441 0.51 -12.25 -9.78
N ASP A 442 0.66 -10.99 -10.14
CA ASP A 442 1.88 -10.40 -10.67
C ASP A 442 2.11 -9.00 -10.06
N THR A 443 3.36 -8.66 -9.71
CA THR A 443 3.69 -7.40 -9.04
C THR A 443 5.15 -7.01 -9.25
N ASN A 444 5.46 -5.71 -9.14
CA ASN A 444 6.84 -5.21 -9.04
C ASN A 444 7.40 -5.26 -7.60
N ILE A 445 6.58 -5.61 -6.60
CA ILE A 445 7.02 -5.73 -5.20
C ILE A 445 8.00 -6.89 -5.09
N ASN A 446 9.25 -6.62 -4.72
CA ASN A 446 10.25 -7.67 -4.59
C ASN A 446 10.08 -8.48 -3.28
N THR A 447 10.72 -9.65 -3.23
CA THR A 447 10.65 -10.56 -2.07
C THR A 447 11.01 -9.88 -0.76
N LYS A 448 12.02 -9.00 -0.74
CA LYS A 448 12.45 -8.27 0.45
C LYS A 448 11.37 -7.29 0.92
N GLN A 449 10.75 -6.58 -0.02
CA GLN A 449 9.65 -5.65 0.28
C GLN A 449 8.42 -6.39 0.80
N ILE A 450 8.02 -7.54 0.21
CA ILE A 450 6.90 -8.36 0.72
C ILE A 450 7.13 -8.73 2.19
N LEU A 451 8.35 -9.12 2.55
CA LEU A 451 8.70 -9.47 3.93
C LEU A 451 8.72 -8.24 4.85
N SER A 452 9.14 -7.08 4.35
CA SER A 452 9.09 -5.82 5.10
C SER A 452 7.65 -5.35 5.31
N PHE A 453 6.73 -5.57 4.37
CA PHE A 453 5.29 -5.33 4.58
C PHE A 453 4.73 -6.13 5.77
N TYR A 454 5.22 -7.35 5.98
CA TYR A 454 4.83 -8.12 7.15
C TYR A 454 5.30 -7.49 8.46
N GLU A 455 6.53 -7.01 8.53
CA GLU A 455 7.07 -6.34 9.74
C GLU A 455 6.26 -5.07 10.04
N VAL A 456 6.04 -4.23 9.05
CA VAL A 456 5.20 -3.03 9.18
C VAL A 456 3.76 -3.40 9.57
N GLY A 457 3.17 -4.41 8.94
CA GLY A 457 1.83 -4.91 9.28
C GLY A 457 1.73 -5.43 10.72
N LYS A 458 2.75 -6.16 11.19
CA LYS A 458 2.83 -6.64 12.57
C LYS A 458 2.90 -5.48 13.58
N ASP A 459 3.70 -4.45 13.27
CA ASP A 459 3.82 -3.25 14.11
C ASP A 459 2.50 -2.46 14.14
N ILE A 460 1.80 -2.36 13.00
CA ILE A 460 0.48 -1.77 12.90
C ILE A 460 -0.53 -2.54 13.76
N ILE A 461 -0.53 -3.88 13.67
CA ILE A 461 -1.44 -4.76 14.44
C ILE A 461 -1.12 -4.71 15.93
N ALA A 462 0.15 -4.53 16.30
CA ALA A 462 0.60 -4.43 17.69
C ALA A 462 0.27 -3.07 18.32
N LYS A 463 0.06 -2.01 17.51
CA LYS A 463 -0.42 -0.71 18.00
C LYS A 463 -1.82 -0.85 18.57
N ASP A 464 -2.08 -0.15 19.67
CA ASP A 464 -3.34 -0.25 20.40
C ASP A 464 -4.54 0.08 19.47
N LYS A 465 -5.35 -0.94 19.16
CA LYS A 465 -6.51 -0.89 18.25
C LYS A 465 -7.60 0.10 18.68
N SER A 466 -7.50 0.63 19.87
CA SER A 466 -8.51 1.47 20.48
C SER A 466 -8.60 2.89 19.92
N TYR A 467 -7.69 3.28 19.05
CA TYR A 467 -7.71 4.60 18.42
C TYR A 467 -8.69 4.70 17.24
N TYR A 468 -8.90 3.59 16.52
CA TYR A 468 -9.86 3.52 15.41
C TYR A 468 -11.02 2.60 15.81
N ASN A 469 -12.15 3.07 16.15
CA ASN A 469 -13.40 2.35 16.44
C ASN A 469 -13.49 0.96 15.73
N ASP A 470 -12.61 0.00 16.09
CA ASP A 470 -12.44 -1.34 15.53
C ASP A 470 -11.81 -1.46 14.12
N ASP A 471 -11.61 -0.40 13.36
CA ASP A 471 -10.92 -0.45 12.08
C ASP A 471 -9.40 -0.31 12.26
N LEU A 472 -8.62 -1.21 11.67
CA LEU A 472 -7.15 -1.18 11.71
C LEU A 472 -6.60 -0.01 10.88
N VAL A 473 -7.23 0.25 9.76
CA VAL A 473 -6.87 1.29 8.80
C VAL A 473 -8.10 2.11 8.48
N TYR A 474 -7.97 3.43 8.56
CA TYR A 474 -9.02 4.31 8.06
C TYR A 474 -8.95 4.37 6.53
N ILE A 475 -10.04 3.95 5.86
CA ILE A 475 -10.11 3.93 4.39
C ILE A 475 -11.07 5.01 3.92
N GLU A 476 -10.55 5.98 3.17
CA GLU A 476 -11.35 6.97 2.46
C GLU A 476 -11.62 6.49 1.03
N LYS A 477 -12.89 6.25 0.73
CA LYS A 477 -13.34 5.84 -0.61
C LYS A 477 -13.55 7.08 -1.45
N LEU A 478 -12.76 7.22 -2.51
CA LEU A 478 -12.81 8.33 -3.43
C LEU A 478 -13.63 7.97 -4.67
N TYR A 479 -14.23 8.98 -5.26
CA TYR A 479 -15.13 8.86 -6.38
C TYR A 479 -14.78 9.90 -7.45
N LEU A 480 -14.62 9.45 -8.69
CA LEU A 480 -14.40 10.32 -9.84
C LEU A 480 -15.74 10.57 -10.53
N ASP A 481 -16.21 11.81 -10.49
CA ASP A 481 -17.45 12.22 -11.17
C ASP A 481 -17.25 12.42 -12.67
N GLY A 482 -18.27 12.13 -13.46
CA GLY A 482 -18.24 12.24 -14.91
C GLY A 482 -19.53 11.72 -15.56
N TYR A 483 -19.51 11.56 -16.86
CA TYR A 483 -20.65 11.07 -17.65
C TYR A 483 -20.22 10.28 -18.87
N ASN A 484 -21.06 9.38 -19.34
CA ASN A 484 -20.82 8.60 -20.55
C ASN A 484 -21.17 9.42 -21.81
N LYS A 485 -20.27 9.37 -22.81
CA LYS A 485 -20.43 10.04 -24.09
C LYS A 485 -19.87 9.15 -25.21
N TYR A 486 -20.63 9.03 -26.29
CA TYR A 486 -20.10 8.45 -27.52
C TYR A 486 -19.20 9.47 -28.22
N ILE A 487 -17.96 9.10 -28.46
CA ILE A 487 -16.93 9.91 -29.11
C ILE A 487 -16.47 9.14 -30.34
N TRP A 488 -16.50 9.79 -31.50
CA TRP A 488 -15.94 9.25 -32.72
C TRP A 488 -14.42 9.23 -32.62
N ASP A 489 -13.82 8.06 -32.79
CA ASP A 489 -12.37 7.89 -32.85
C ASP A 489 -11.95 7.80 -34.32
N GLU A 490 -11.26 8.82 -34.82
CA GLU A 490 -10.76 8.90 -36.18
C GLU A 490 -9.76 7.78 -36.50
N GLY A 491 -8.91 7.43 -35.56
CA GLY A 491 -7.90 6.37 -35.70
C GLY A 491 -8.50 4.97 -35.71
N MET A 492 -9.69 4.78 -35.10
CA MET A 492 -10.38 3.51 -35.01
C MET A 492 -11.58 3.42 -35.94
N ARG A 493 -12.00 4.55 -36.54
CA ARG A 493 -13.21 4.69 -37.38
C ARG A 493 -14.49 4.16 -36.75
N LEU A 494 -14.59 4.33 -35.40
CA LEU A 494 -15.70 3.84 -34.58
C LEU A 494 -16.14 4.91 -33.58
N ALA A 495 -17.44 4.91 -33.26
CA ALA A 495 -17.96 5.70 -32.14
C ALA A 495 -17.97 4.86 -30.89
N LEU A 496 -17.03 5.13 -29.97
CA LEU A 496 -16.88 4.41 -28.71
C LEU A 496 -17.59 5.15 -27.57
N SER A 497 -18.28 4.40 -26.70
CA SER A 497 -18.78 4.94 -25.44
C SER A 497 -17.64 5.17 -24.50
N ASN A 498 -17.35 6.44 -24.16
CA ASN A 498 -16.26 6.85 -23.29
C ASN A 498 -16.82 7.48 -22.02
N TYR A 499 -16.10 7.38 -20.92
CA TYR A 499 -16.37 8.09 -19.69
C TYR A 499 -15.60 9.41 -19.66
N VAL A 500 -16.32 10.52 -19.81
CA VAL A 500 -15.75 11.87 -19.74
C VAL A 500 -15.79 12.34 -18.29
N TYR A 501 -14.62 12.40 -17.67
CA TYR A 501 -14.49 12.76 -16.27
C TYR A 501 -14.59 14.27 -16.04
N ASN A 502 -15.06 14.64 -14.84
CA ASN A 502 -15.09 16.01 -14.37
C ASN A 502 -13.70 16.43 -13.85
N ARG A 503 -13.08 17.42 -14.50
CA ARG A 503 -11.74 17.90 -14.12
C ARG A 503 -11.68 18.45 -12.69
N ALA A 504 -12.75 19.07 -12.18
CA ALA A 504 -12.80 19.55 -10.80
C ALA A 504 -12.86 18.37 -9.81
N SER A 505 -13.63 17.32 -10.14
CA SER A 505 -13.66 16.10 -9.34
C SER A 505 -12.30 15.41 -9.33
N LEU A 506 -11.62 15.29 -10.47
CA LEU A 506 -10.25 14.74 -10.53
C LEU A 506 -9.31 15.52 -9.62
N LYS A 507 -9.32 16.86 -9.70
CA LYS A 507 -8.48 17.69 -8.84
C LYS A 507 -8.75 17.48 -7.35
N ASP A 508 -10.01 17.31 -6.96
CA ASP A 508 -10.39 17.08 -5.57
C ASP A 508 -9.94 15.69 -5.06
N VAL A 509 -10.09 14.64 -5.88
CA VAL A 509 -9.64 13.29 -5.49
C VAL A 509 -8.12 13.19 -5.44
N VAL A 510 -7.43 13.78 -6.41
CA VAL A 510 -5.95 13.84 -6.43
C VAL A 510 -5.45 14.57 -5.18
N ARG A 511 -6.02 15.71 -4.84
CA ARG A 511 -5.66 16.43 -3.63
C ARG A 511 -5.86 15.60 -2.36
N ALA A 512 -6.95 14.85 -2.25
CA ALA A 512 -7.17 13.94 -1.11
C ALA A 512 -6.07 12.86 -1.02
N MET A 513 -5.61 12.37 -2.17
CA MET A 513 -4.51 11.41 -2.25
C MET A 513 -3.17 12.05 -1.87
N GLU A 514 -2.85 13.24 -2.37
CA GLU A 514 -1.65 14.01 -2.04
C GLU A 514 -1.55 14.31 -0.54
N ILE A 515 -2.67 14.65 0.10
CA ILE A 515 -2.73 14.86 1.55
C ILE A 515 -2.43 13.55 2.29
N ASN A 516 -2.97 12.42 1.83
CA ASN A 516 -2.69 11.13 2.45
C ASN A 516 -1.23 10.68 2.24
N LEU A 517 -0.58 11.16 1.18
CA LEU A 517 0.84 10.94 0.87
C LEU A 517 1.78 11.94 1.57
N ASP A 518 1.26 12.85 2.39
CA ASP A 518 2.00 13.95 3.02
C ASP A 518 2.64 14.94 2.01
N LEU A 519 2.16 14.97 0.77
CA LEU A 519 2.61 15.89 -0.28
C LEU A 519 1.92 17.26 -0.18
N GLU A 520 0.71 17.32 0.35
CA GLU A 520 -0.04 18.56 0.61
C GLU A 520 -0.53 18.63 2.06
N LYS A 521 -0.57 19.85 2.63
CA LYS A 521 -1.06 20.05 4.00
C LYS A 521 -2.59 19.94 4.06
N PRO A 522 -3.18 19.29 5.08
CA PRO A 522 -4.62 19.09 5.21
C PRO A 522 -5.33 20.35 5.73
N ASN A 523 -5.40 21.40 4.94
CA ASN A 523 -6.08 22.63 5.35
C ASN A 523 -7.61 22.52 5.25
N ILE A 524 -8.13 22.13 4.08
CA ILE A 524 -9.55 21.91 3.83
C ILE A 524 -9.64 20.68 2.92
N ILE A 525 -10.26 19.61 3.40
CA ILE A 525 -10.51 18.42 2.59
C ILE A 525 -12.01 18.36 2.30
N LYS A 526 -12.37 18.21 1.03
CA LYS A 526 -13.71 17.83 0.64
C LYS A 526 -13.88 16.34 0.96
N THR A 527 -14.83 16.02 1.84
CA THR A 527 -15.18 14.62 2.09
C THR A 527 -16.22 14.19 1.06
N PHE A 528 -15.93 13.06 0.41
CA PHE A 528 -16.87 12.47 -0.53
C PHE A 528 -18.02 11.83 0.26
N SER A 529 -19.27 12.26 -0.01
CA SER A 529 -20.44 11.61 0.54
C SER A 529 -21.21 10.95 -0.61
N PHE A 530 -21.04 9.67 -0.74
CA PHE A 530 -21.91 8.86 -1.57
C PHE A 530 -22.42 7.69 -0.72
N SER A 531 -23.61 7.23 -1.03
CA SER A 531 -24.16 6.02 -0.45
C SER A 531 -24.32 4.99 -1.54
N ILE A 532 -23.78 3.80 -1.30
CA ILE A 532 -23.94 2.65 -2.19
C ILE A 532 -25.38 2.11 -2.19
N ASN A 533 -26.18 2.51 -1.19
CA ASN A 533 -27.60 2.13 -1.08
C ASN A 533 -28.54 3.13 -1.76
N GLU A 534 -28.05 4.27 -2.21
CA GLU A 534 -28.82 5.26 -2.94
C GLU A 534 -28.48 5.21 -4.45
N PRO A 535 -29.46 5.47 -5.33
CA PRO A 535 -29.17 5.60 -6.74
C PRO A 535 -28.11 6.67 -6.99
N TYR A 536 -27.07 6.30 -7.72
CA TYR A 536 -26.08 7.25 -8.18
C TYR A 536 -26.74 8.27 -9.10
N LYS A 537 -26.57 9.54 -8.77
CA LYS A 537 -27.01 10.63 -9.63
C LYS A 537 -25.80 11.22 -10.32
N VAL A 538 -25.74 11.07 -11.64
CA VAL A 538 -24.78 11.82 -12.46
C VAL A 538 -25.01 13.30 -12.21
N THR A 539 -24.06 13.96 -11.58
CA THR A 539 -24.14 15.37 -11.28
C THR A 539 -23.62 16.18 -12.46
N VAL A 540 -24.09 17.42 -12.57
CA VAL A 540 -23.58 18.37 -13.57
C VAL A 540 -22.09 18.55 -13.34
N ILE A 541 -21.31 18.71 -14.42
CA ILE A 541 -19.87 18.97 -14.38
C ILE A 541 -19.56 20.06 -13.33
N GLY A 542 -18.65 19.77 -12.43
CA GLY A 542 -18.26 20.65 -11.31
C GLY A 542 -19.05 20.45 -10.01
N LYS A 543 -20.01 19.51 -9.98
CA LYS A 543 -20.78 19.16 -8.78
C LYS A 543 -20.66 17.67 -8.54
N GLY A 544 -19.75 17.29 -7.68
CA GLY A 544 -19.58 15.89 -7.25
C GLY A 544 -20.36 15.58 -5.97
N PRO A 545 -20.47 14.30 -5.60
CA PRO A 545 -21.08 13.87 -4.34
C PRO A 545 -20.12 14.07 -3.16
N TYR A 546 -19.47 15.24 -3.07
CA TYR A 546 -18.53 15.57 -2.01
C TYR A 546 -19.04 16.76 -1.19
N ARG A 547 -18.67 16.79 0.08
CA ARG A 547 -18.95 17.91 0.97
C ARG A 547 -17.96 19.04 0.70
N THR A 548 -18.47 20.26 0.53
CA THR A 548 -17.64 21.44 0.35
C THR A 548 -17.40 22.07 1.68
N ASP A 549 -17.37 22.49 2.52
CA ASP A 549 -17.21 23.28 3.74
C ASP A 549 -16.83 22.47 4.98
N TYR A 550 -16.05 21.40 4.80
CA TYR A 550 -15.63 20.58 5.93
C TYR A 550 -14.14 20.74 6.18
N VAL A 551 -13.79 21.30 7.34
CA VAL A 551 -12.40 21.40 7.81
C VAL A 551 -12.07 20.15 8.60
N ILE A 552 -11.14 19.33 8.10
CA ILE A 552 -10.63 18.17 8.83
C ILE A 552 -9.55 18.65 9.79
N LYS A 553 -9.81 18.50 11.09
CA LYS A 553 -8.80 18.73 12.12
C LYS A 553 -7.96 17.47 12.27
N THR A 554 -6.66 17.67 12.37
CA THR A 554 -5.68 16.58 12.53
C THR A 554 -4.83 16.80 13.79
N VAL A 555 -4.22 15.71 14.26
CA VAL A 555 -3.22 15.75 15.34
C VAL A 555 -1.97 16.45 14.82
N PRO A 556 -1.47 17.49 15.51
CA PRO A 556 -0.26 18.19 15.12
C PRO A 556 1.01 17.41 15.50
N ASN A 557 2.15 17.85 15.01
CA ASN A 557 3.44 17.43 15.52
C ASN A 557 3.74 18.11 16.85
N PHE A 558 3.61 17.37 17.94
CA PHE A 558 3.89 17.89 19.28
C PHE A 558 5.39 17.99 19.59
N THR A 559 6.27 17.29 18.85
CA THR A 559 7.72 17.31 19.13
C THR A 559 8.35 18.69 18.89
N GLN A 560 7.65 19.57 18.19
CA GLN A 560 8.07 20.95 17.93
C GLN A 560 7.38 21.98 18.83
N GLN A 561 6.60 21.51 19.82
CA GLN A 561 5.75 22.37 20.63
C GLN A 561 6.13 22.30 22.12
N SER A 562 5.75 23.33 22.90
CA SER A 562 5.87 23.31 24.36
C SER A 562 4.79 22.42 24.99
N LYS A 563 5.03 21.98 26.23
CA LYS A 563 4.01 21.26 27.03
C LYS A 563 2.73 22.08 27.18
N GLU A 564 2.89 23.37 27.42
CA GLU A 564 1.77 24.29 27.58
C GLU A 564 0.93 24.41 26.30
N TRP A 565 1.59 24.56 25.16
CA TRP A 565 0.91 24.56 23.86
C TRP A 565 0.14 23.24 23.65
N ALA A 566 0.74 22.10 23.97
CA ALA A 566 0.10 20.80 23.84
C ALA A 566 -1.15 20.67 24.71
N LEU A 567 -1.09 21.14 25.96
CA LEU A 567 -2.24 21.15 26.86
C LEU A 567 -3.36 22.06 26.33
N ASN A 568 -3.02 23.26 25.87
CA ASN A 568 -3.99 24.20 25.29
C ASN A 568 -4.65 23.63 24.05
N TRP A 569 -3.86 23.01 23.17
CA TRP A 569 -4.41 22.32 22.00
C TRP A 569 -5.37 21.19 22.40
N GLY A 570 -5.01 20.42 23.44
CA GLY A 570 -5.87 19.37 23.99
C GLY A 570 -7.22 19.90 24.46
N VAL A 571 -7.22 21.02 25.21
CA VAL A 571 -8.44 21.69 25.69
C VAL A 571 -9.29 22.16 24.51
N GLN A 572 -8.70 22.86 23.54
CA GLN A 572 -9.41 23.38 22.36
C GLN A 572 -10.08 22.29 21.51
N ASN A 573 -9.53 21.09 21.50
CA ASN A 573 -10.04 19.97 20.70
C ASN A 573 -10.79 18.91 21.52
N ASN A 574 -10.97 19.18 22.82
CA ASN A 574 -11.60 18.26 23.79
C ASN A 574 -10.89 16.90 23.82
N ILE A 575 -9.55 16.94 23.91
CA ILE A 575 -8.68 15.74 23.94
C ILE A 575 -7.80 15.83 25.19
N LYS A 576 -7.80 14.77 25.99
CA LYS A 576 -6.92 14.67 27.15
C LYS A 576 -5.46 14.49 26.70
N ILE A 577 -4.57 15.40 27.13
CA ILE A 577 -3.13 15.26 26.96
C ILE A 577 -2.53 14.74 28.26
N SER A 578 -1.72 13.69 28.17
CA SER A 578 -0.97 13.15 29.29
C SER A 578 0.52 13.09 28.92
N PHE A 579 1.38 13.16 29.93
CA PHE A 579 2.84 13.13 29.75
C PHE A 579 3.44 11.88 30.39
N THR A 580 4.37 11.23 29.68
CA THR A 580 5.23 10.20 30.22
C THR A 580 6.66 10.72 30.20
N THR A 581 7.32 10.74 31.35
CA THR A 581 8.70 11.19 31.44
C THR A 581 9.66 10.07 31.05
N ILE A 582 10.69 10.42 30.29
CA ILE A 582 11.82 9.55 29.97
C ILE A 582 13.04 10.14 30.65
N ASP A 583 13.66 9.35 31.53
CA ASP A 583 14.89 9.76 32.19
C ASP A 583 16.05 9.81 31.19
N ASN A 584 16.82 10.87 31.27
CA ASN A 584 17.96 11.12 30.38
C ASN A 584 19.21 10.31 30.77
N THR A 585 19.05 9.14 31.37
CA THR A 585 20.16 8.27 31.80
C THR A 585 20.86 7.56 30.63
N HIS A 586 20.22 7.47 29.46
CA HIS A 586 20.83 6.92 28.26
C HIS A 586 21.68 7.98 27.53
N GLN A 587 22.92 7.63 27.24
CA GLN A 587 23.89 8.50 26.55
C GLN A 587 23.40 9.06 25.22
N GLU A 588 22.47 8.39 24.57
CA GLU A 588 21.81 8.76 23.32
C GLU A 588 20.94 10.03 23.44
N TYR A 589 20.42 10.34 24.64
CA TYR A 589 19.54 11.50 24.86
C TYR A 589 20.24 12.67 25.56
N LYS A 590 21.46 12.43 26.11
CA LYS A 590 22.11 13.35 27.06
C LYS A 590 22.49 14.71 26.48
N ASP A 591 22.85 14.74 25.19
CA ASP A 591 23.38 15.94 24.53
C ASP A 591 22.44 16.51 23.45
N THR A 592 21.37 15.78 23.10
CA THR A 592 20.51 16.12 21.96
C THR A 592 19.24 16.85 22.36
N TYR A 593 18.71 16.65 23.58
CA TYR A 593 17.40 17.14 23.98
C TYR A 593 17.44 18.03 25.23
N VAL A 594 16.55 19.02 25.27
CA VAL A 594 16.40 19.95 26.40
C VAL A 594 15.39 19.38 27.42
N ASN A 595 15.59 19.71 28.71
CA ASN A 595 14.64 19.35 29.77
C ASN A 595 13.23 19.86 29.46
N GLY A 596 12.23 18.99 29.56
CA GLY A 596 10.85 19.32 29.24
C GLY A 596 10.49 19.21 27.75
N GLN A 597 11.46 18.90 26.88
CA GLN A 597 11.20 18.76 25.44
C GLN A 597 10.35 17.54 25.16
N ILE A 598 9.32 17.70 24.31
CA ILE A 598 8.50 16.60 23.81
C ILE A 598 9.29 15.92 22.68
N ILE A 599 9.55 14.61 22.84
CA ILE A 599 10.35 13.79 21.90
C ILE A 599 9.50 12.73 21.17
N GLY A 600 8.22 12.62 21.51
CA GLY A 600 7.34 11.66 20.86
C GLY A 600 5.91 11.79 21.33
N GLN A 601 5.02 11.24 20.53
CA GLN A 601 3.59 11.26 20.76
C GLN A 601 2.98 9.89 20.45
N SER A 602 1.94 9.50 21.20
CA SER A 602 1.28 8.19 21.06
C SER A 602 0.42 8.08 19.81
N ILE A 603 -0.05 9.22 19.30
CA ILE A 603 -0.84 9.30 18.05
C ILE A 603 -0.02 10.10 17.05
N PRO A 604 0.20 9.60 15.83
CA PRO A 604 1.01 10.28 14.81
C PRO A 604 0.41 11.64 14.42
N GLU A 605 1.26 12.53 13.92
CA GLU A 605 0.80 13.76 13.28
C GLU A 605 -0.07 13.45 12.05
N HIS A 606 -0.92 14.40 11.67
CA HIS A 606 -1.91 14.28 10.60
C HIS A 606 -3.03 13.26 10.83
N PHE A 607 -3.04 12.58 11.98
CA PHE A 607 -4.15 11.71 12.35
C PHE A 607 -5.45 12.49 12.47
N ARG A 608 -6.52 12.02 11.83
CA ARG A 608 -7.82 12.72 11.81
C ARG A 608 -8.54 12.67 13.17
N LEU A 609 -8.90 13.81 13.72
CA LEU A 609 -9.56 13.91 15.03
C LEU A 609 -10.99 13.36 15.02
N ASP A 610 -11.66 13.37 13.86
CA ASP A 610 -13.01 12.81 13.71
C ASP A 610 -13.03 11.27 13.79
N LYS A 611 -11.88 10.63 13.64
CA LYS A 611 -11.69 9.17 13.73
C LYS A 611 -11.05 8.73 15.04
N MET A 612 -10.56 9.68 15.84
CA MET A 612 -9.86 9.39 17.07
C MET A 612 -10.82 9.01 18.21
N ASN A 613 -10.47 7.96 18.96
CA ASN A 613 -11.12 7.72 20.25
C ASN A 613 -10.66 8.76 21.28
N LYS A 614 -11.40 9.87 21.39
CA LYS A 614 -11.06 10.99 22.26
C LYS A 614 -11.01 10.64 23.77
N ALA A 615 -11.71 9.59 24.19
CA ALA A 615 -11.71 9.14 25.59
C ALA A 615 -10.32 8.67 26.06
N LYS A 616 -9.47 8.16 25.17
CA LYS A 616 -8.11 7.72 25.49
C LYS A 616 -7.08 8.84 25.59
N GLY A 617 -7.34 9.97 24.92
CA GLY A 617 -6.43 11.09 24.89
C GLY A 617 -5.14 10.81 24.10
N ILE A 618 -4.16 11.71 24.22
CA ILE A 618 -2.84 11.61 23.62
C ILE A 618 -1.78 11.61 24.71
N THR A 619 -0.86 10.65 24.68
CA THR A 619 0.28 10.61 25.59
C THR A 619 1.53 11.12 24.88
N LEU A 620 2.18 12.09 25.47
CA LEU A 620 3.40 12.72 24.98
C LEU A 620 4.59 12.26 25.80
N LYS A 621 5.68 11.89 25.15
CA LYS A 621 6.94 11.51 25.78
C LYS A 621 7.79 12.75 25.97
N VAL A 622 8.23 12.99 27.19
CA VAL A 622 8.96 14.21 27.56
C VAL A 622 10.26 13.87 28.26
N ILE A 623 11.32 14.53 27.88
CA ILE A 623 12.62 14.38 28.53
C ILE A 623 12.56 15.01 29.93
N LYS A 624 12.98 14.24 30.92
CA LYS A 624 13.27 14.70 32.27
C LYS A 624 14.78 14.63 32.49
N LYS A 625 15.44 15.77 32.53
CA LYS A 625 16.82 15.83 33.03
C LYS A 625 16.77 15.91 34.57
N GLU A 626 17.59 15.11 35.23
CA GLU A 626 17.86 15.31 36.65
C GLU A 626 18.66 16.63 36.80
N GLU A 627 17.94 17.73 36.90
CA GLU A 627 18.47 18.90 37.56
C GLU A 627 17.96 18.83 39.00
N ASN A 628 18.86 19.01 39.95
CA ASN A 628 18.53 19.25 41.36
C ASN A 628 17.72 20.56 41.43
N ILE A 629 16.46 20.52 41.10
CA ILE A 629 15.52 21.60 41.33
C ILE A 629 14.62 21.14 42.47
N LEU A 630 14.78 21.79 43.61
CA LEU A 630 13.87 21.70 44.72
C LEU A 630 12.43 22.01 44.20
N ASP A 631 11.58 21.00 44.27
CA ASP A 631 10.16 21.11 43.95
C ASP A 631 9.55 22.19 44.84
N GLY A 632 9.00 23.23 44.21
CA GLY A 632 8.07 24.15 44.87
C GLY A 632 8.58 25.53 45.28
N GLU A 633 9.75 25.99 44.85
CA GLU A 633 10.13 27.39 45.08
C GLU A 633 9.36 28.33 44.11
N ILE A 634 8.48 29.09 44.72
CA ILE A 634 7.85 30.27 44.06
C ILE A 634 8.96 31.24 43.70
N ILE A 635 9.13 31.51 42.41
CA ILE A 635 10.18 32.39 41.89
C ILE A 635 9.91 33.82 42.43
N ASN A 636 10.84 34.37 43.17
CA ASN A 636 10.73 35.72 43.70
C ASN A 636 11.16 36.76 42.65
N CYS A 637 10.20 37.26 41.88
CA CYS A 637 10.42 38.25 40.83
C CYS A 637 10.64 39.70 41.35
N ASN A 638 10.63 39.94 42.67
CA ASN A 638 11.04 41.22 43.26
C ASN A 638 12.56 41.36 43.36
N LEU A 639 13.32 40.30 43.12
CA LEU A 639 14.77 40.33 43.15
C LEU A 639 15.32 40.68 41.76
N GLU A 640 16.25 41.62 41.70
CA GLU A 640 16.82 42.08 40.43
C GLU A 640 17.59 40.98 39.69
N GLU A 641 18.21 40.06 40.42
CA GLU A 641 18.85 38.90 39.89
C GLU A 641 17.93 37.94 39.16
N ASN A 642 16.63 37.90 39.48
CA ASN A 642 15.61 37.08 38.86
C ASN A 642 14.87 37.80 37.75
N SER A 643 15.08 39.10 37.59
CA SER A 643 14.31 39.95 36.66
C SER A 643 14.40 39.56 35.18
N HIS A 644 15.43 38.81 34.83
CA HIS A 644 15.65 38.32 33.46
C HIS A 644 15.07 36.91 33.20
N LEU A 645 14.59 36.21 34.24
CA LEU A 645 13.96 34.90 34.09
C LEU A 645 12.64 35.03 33.33
N SER A 646 12.35 34.07 32.46
CA SER A 646 11.12 34.10 31.63
C SER A 646 9.83 34.20 32.43
N ASN A 647 9.79 33.65 33.64
CA ASN A 647 8.64 33.70 34.55
C ASN A 647 8.47 35.09 35.19
N CYS A 648 9.54 35.90 35.22
CA CYS A 648 9.53 37.27 35.75
C CYS A 648 9.39 38.35 34.67
N LEU A 649 9.05 37.94 33.44
CA LEU A 649 8.62 38.83 32.37
C LEU A 649 7.12 38.70 32.19
N VAL A 650 6.45 39.79 31.77
CA VAL A 650 5.05 39.76 31.38
C VAL A 650 4.89 38.82 30.18
N PRO A 651 4.13 37.71 30.28
CA PRO A 651 3.89 36.85 29.14
C PRO A 651 2.88 37.46 28.16
N ASN A 652 2.81 36.96 26.95
CA ASN A 652 1.70 37.24 26.07
C ASN A 652 0.47 36.41 26.51
N MET A 653 -0.50 37.09 27.12
CA MET A 653 -1.66 36.44 27.73
C MET A 653 -2.88 36.43 26.82
N GLN A 654 -2.80 37.00 25.62
CA GLN A 654 -3.92 37.00 24.68
C GLN A 654 -4.37 35.55 24.36
N GLY A 655 -5.65 35.27 24.59
CA GLY A 655 -6.24 33.97 24.43
C GLY A 655 -6.09 33.02 25.64
N TRP A 656 -5.38 33.43 26.71
CA TRP A 656 -5.34 32.64 27.95
C TRP A 656 -6.70 32.64 28.64
N THR A 657 -7.03 31.56 29.31
CA THR A 657 -8.12 31.53 30.28
C THR A 657 -7.73 32.24 31.58
N LEU A 658 -8.71 32.69 32.36
CA LEU A 658 -8.43 33.25 33.67
C LEU A 658 -7.72 32.29 34.62
N ASN A 659 -8.02 30.96 34.51
CA ASN A 659 -7.31 29.93 35.27
C ASN A 659 -5.83 29.81 34.89
N GLN A 660 -5.50 29.97 33.63
CA GLN A 660 -4.09 29.99 33.18
C GLN A 660 -3.32 31.18 33.69
N PHE A 661 -4.00 32.34 33.70
CA PHE A 661 -3.46 33.54 34.30
C PHE A 661 -3.21 33.37 35.81
N ASP A 662 -4.19 32.81 36.53
CA ASP A 662 -4.07 32.57 37.97
C ASP A 662 -2.94 31.57 38.29
N ASN A 663 -2.81 30.50 37.53
CA ASN A 663 -1.74 29.53 37.70
C ASN A 663 -0.36 30.15 37.46
N TRP A 664 -0.22 30.98 36.42
CA TRP A 664 1.03 31.72 36.21
C TRP A 664 1.30 32.69 37.36
N TYR A 665 0.32 33.49 37.79
CA TYR A 665 0.48 34.46 38.88
C TYR A 665 0.82 33.79 40.22
N HIS A 666 0.25 32.64 40.50
CA HIS A 666 0.60 31.84 41.70
C HIS A 666 1.98 31.16 41.63
N SER A 667 2.57 31.03 40.45
CA SER A 667 3.92 30.47 40.27
C SER A 667 5.04 31.48 40.56
N ILE A 668 4.71 32.75 40.79
CA ILE A 668 5.66 33.81 41.03
C ILE A 668 5.31 34.57 42.33
N LYS A 669 6.33 35.16 42.97
CA LYS A 669 6.18 36.11 44.04
C LYS A 669 6.54 37.50 43.51
N ILE A 670 5.58 38.38 43.40
CA ILE A 670 5.76 39.74 42.88
C ILE A 670 4.85 40.74 43.60
N ASN A 671 5.35 41.93 43.84
CA ASN A 671 4.61 43.03 44.51
C ASN A 671 4.04 43.99 43.46
N ILE A 672 3.06 43.55 42.70
CA ILE A 672 2.33 44.40 41.74
C ILE A 672 0.83 44.30 42.00
N ILE A 673 0.09 45.35 41.62
CA ILE A 673 -1.36 45.31 41.62
C ILE A 673 -1.80 44.54 40.38
N VAL A 674 -2.66 43.52 40.56
CA VAL A 674 -3.24 42.76 39.45
C VAL A 674 -4.74 42.96 39.43
N GLU A 675 -5.25 43.40 38.30
CA GLU A 675 -6.70 43.58 38.07
C GLU A 675 -7.16 42.72 36.88
N LYS A 676 -8.36 42.15 37.01
CA LYS A 676 -9.07 41.44 35.95
C LYS A 676 -10.30 42.23 35.58
N LYS A 677 -10.34 42.82 34.38
CA LYS A 677 -11.46 43.66 33.94
C LYS A 677 -12.28 42.94 32.87
N PRO A 678 -13.57 42.72 33.13
CA PRO A 678 -14.45 42.17 32.12
C PRO A 678 -14.66 43.17 30.98
N ILE A 679 -14.72 42.66 29.75
CA ILE A 679 -15.19 43.43 28.59
C ILE A 679 -16.33 42.67 27.93
N ASP A 680 -17.33 43.44 27.47
CA ASP A 680 -18.43 42.86 26.72
C ASP A 680 -17.92 42.44 25.34
N ILE A 681 -18.18 41.20 24.99
CA ILE A 681 -17.73 40.63 23.72
C ILE A 681 -18.33 41.37 22.52
N ASP A 682 -19.57 41.90 22.68
CA ASP A 682 -20.27 42.61 21.62
C ASP A 682 -19.71 44.04 21.39
N SER A 683 -18.95 44.59 22.34
CA SER A 683 -18.34 45.92 22.20
C SER A 683 -17.08 45.94 21.35
N VAL A 684 -16.48 44.78 21.11
CA VAL A 684 -15.14 44.65 20.48
C VAL A 684 -15.18 43.92 19.13
N THR A 685 -16.16 43.05 18.90
CA THR A 685 -16.28 42.27 17.65
C THR A 685 -17.66 42.39 17.04
N PRO A 686 -17.79 42.74 15.75
CA PRO A 686 -19.08 42.83 15.07
C PRO A 686 -19.78 41.49 14.86
N LEU A 687 -19.15 40.37 15.23
CA LEU A 687 -19.67 38.99 15.14
C LEU A 687 -19.38 38.29 16.47
N TYR A 688 -20.46 37.93 17.18
CA TYR A 688 -20.41 37.16 18.41
C TYR A 688 -19.71 35.83 18.22
N ASP A 689 -18.60 35.60 18.95
CA ASP A 689 -17.87 34.33 18.99
C ASP A 689 -17.90 33.73 20.41
N PRO A 690 -18.87 32.83 20.70
CA PRO A 690 -19.02 32.24 22.03
C PRO A 690 -17.79 31.50 22.54
N SER A 691 -16.90 31.10 21.64
CA SER A 691 -15.69 30.34 21.99
C SER A 691 -14.64 31.16 22.73
N LYS A 692 -14.73 32.49 22.69
CA LYS A 692 -13.82 33.43 23.35
C LYS A 692 -14.25 33.83 24.76
N ALA A 693 -15.47 33.49 25.20
CA ALA A 693 -15.94 33.80 26.54
C ALA A 693 -15.00 33.19 27.60
N GLY A 694 -14.57 33.98 28.59
CA GLY A 694 -13.63 33.58 29.63
C GLY A 694 -12.14 33.59 29.21
N THR A 695 -11.82 34.08 28.01
CA THR A 695 -10.41 34.22 27.57
C THR A 695 -9.98 35.70 27.64
N ILE A 696 -8.67 35.91 27.86
CA ILE A 696 -8.05 37.25 27.89
C ILE A 696 -7.96 37.79 26.47
N ASN A 697 -8.52 38.97 26.25
CA ASN A 697 -8.45 39.69 25.00
C ASN A 697 -7.16 40.51 24.86
N SER A 698 -6.81 41.25 25.94
CA SER A 698 -5.64 42.11 25.95
C SER A 698 -5.10 42.31 27.37
N GLN A 699 -3.92 42.85 27.46
CA GLN A 699 -3.22 43.17 28.72
C GLN A 699 -2.65 44.58 28.68
N SER A 700 -2.53 45.21 29.86
CA SER A 700 -2.10 46.60 29.97
C SER A 700 -0.60 46.82 29.79
N LYS A 701 0.20 45.75 29.78
CA LYS A 701 1.65 45.79 29.61
C LYS A 701 2.07 44.84 28.49
N ASP A 702 3.09 45.22 27.74
CA ASP A 702 3.60 44.43 26.62
C ASP A 702 4.29 43.17 27.11
N ALA A 703 4.17 42.07 26.35
CA ALA A 703 4.89 40.85 26.60
C ALA A 703 6.42 41.09 26.56
N GLY A 704 7.15 40.48 27.48
CA GLY A 704 8.59 40.69 27.67
C GLY A 704 8.97 41.85 28.59
N THR A 705 7.99 42.66 29.08
CA THR A 705 8.27 43.69 30.11
C THR A 705 8.65 43.00 31.42
N LYS A 706 9.68 43.51 32.10
CA LYS A 706 10.08 42.98 33.39
C LYS A 706 9.03 43.32 34.45
N LEU A 707 8.59 42.32 35.21
CA LEU A 707 7.59 42.49 36.26
C LEU A 707 8.03 43.45 37.38
N ILE A 708 9.35 43.48 37.67
CA ILE A 708 9.92 44.39 38.70
C ILE A 708 9.81 45.86 38.29
N ASP A 709 9.69 46.15 36.99
CA ASP A 709 9.61 47.54 36.47
C ASP A 709 8.18 48.07 36.38
N ILE A 710 7.16 47.29 36.77
CA ILE A 710 5.77 47.69 36.70
C ILE A 710 5.11 47.70 38.08
N ALA A 711 4.19 48.64 38.31
CA ALA A 711 3.41 48.70 39.51
C ALA A 711 2.06 47.98 39.42
N GLU A 712 1.54 47.84 38.19
CA GLU A 712 0.21 47.30 37.95
C GLU A 712 0.17 46.52 36.63
N LEU A 713 -0.59 45.41 36.62
CA LEU A 713 -0.90 44.61 35.46
C LEU A 713 -2.41 44.38 35.39
N ILE A 714 -3.05 44.89 34.34
CA ILE A 714 -4.48 44.71 34.11
C ILE A 714 -4.64 43.73 32.92
N VAL A 715 -5.49 42.72 33.08
CA VAL A 715 -5.92 41.84 32.01
C VAL A 715 -7.39 42.03 31.70
N TYR A 716 -7.71 42.19 30.45
CA TYR A 716 -9.08 42.38 29.96
C TYR A 716 -9.56 41.06 29.36
N TYR A 717 -10.68 40.52 29.86
CA TYR A 717 -11.20 39.22 29.43
C TYR A 717 -12.67 39.35 28.96
N PHE A 718 -13.02 38.47 28.00
CA PHE A 718 -14.38 38.45 27.46
C PHE A 718 -15.35 37.78 28.43
N VAL A 719 -16.53 38.39 28.62
CA VAL A 719 -17.65 37.78 29.35
C VAL A 719 -18.74 37.38 28.37
N LYS A 720 -19.47 36.31 28.72
CA LYS A 720 -20.66 35.91 27.97
C LYS A 720 -21.73 37.01 28.21
N PRO A 721 -22.42 37.51 27.15
CA PRO A 721 -23.56 38.40 27.33
C PRO A 721 -24.60 37.78 28.27
N ALA A 722 -25.22 38.59 29.13
CA ALA A 722 -26.29 38.11 29.96
C ALA A 722 -27.44 37.65 29.05
N GLU A 723 -27.91 36.42 29.22
CA GLU A 723 -29.14 35.97 28.55
C GLU A 723 -30.26 36.90 29.00
N ASP A 724 -30.86 37.69 28.08
CA ASP A 724 -32.09 38.39 28.33
C ASP A 724 -33.12 37.37 28.82
N LYS A 725 -33.53 37.48 30.07
CA LYS A 725 -34.68 36.75 30.55
C LYS A 725 -35.86 37.36 29.80
N ASP A 726 -36.37 36.58 28.88
CA ASP A 726 -37.64 36.81 28.22
C ASP A 726 -38.70 36.81 29.33
N ASP A 727 -39.03 38.03 29.86
CA ASP A 727 -40.17 38.22 30.73
C ASP A 727 -41.41 38.00 29.86
N GLY A 728 -41.93 36.79 29.97
CA GLY A 728 -43.17 36.39 29.33
C GLY A 728 -44.28 37.40 29.62
N LEU A 729 -44.62 38.20 28.63
CA LEU A 729 -45.90 38.89 28.53
C LEU A 729 -46.67 38.22 27.38
N THR A 730 -47.56 37.35 27.79
CA THR A 730 -48.72 36.94 27.01
C THR A 730 -49.59 38.15 26.71
N ASP A 731 -49.93 38.35 25.42
CA ASP A 731 -51.26 38.71 24.93
C ASP A 731 -51.45 38.11 23.52
#